data_c0864a1ef48bcd2716bd6c4feae49419
#
_entry.id   c0864a1ef48bcd2716bd6c4feae49419
#
_cell.length_a   1.000
_cell.length_b   1.000
_cell.length_c   1.000
_cell.angle_alpha   90.00
_cell.angle_beta   90.00
_cell.angle_gamma   90.00
#
_symmetry.space_group_name_H-M   'P 1'
#
loop_
_entity.id
_entity.type
_entity.pdbx_description
1 polymer ?
#
loop_
_entity_poly.entity_id
_entity_poly.type
_entity_poly.pdbx_seq_one_letter_code
_entity_poly.pdbx_strand_id
1 'polypeptide(L)'
;MESELSNHKKLTAMGLLIAIGIVFGDIGTSPLYVMRTIMRANPHFSADYILGAVSCIIWTLTLQTTLKYVVIALRADNKGEGGVLALFALIRKRGSRWLYLVAMLGASTLIADGVITPAITVTSAIEGLHGISTNIPIVLIVVVIISVVFFIQRFGTGSIGSYFGPFMLVWFLLLGVLGIVHIADFPLIVKAFNPYYAIELLSSSPEWFLILGAVFLCTTGAEALYSDLGHCGRRNITVSWIFVKVMLILNYMGQGAYIINNINTIHTGINPFYGIMPNWLLIPGVVIATGAAIIASQALISGCFTIFSEAVHLDFWPTLKFKYPSRNKGQIYIPQINNMLYILCIVTVLLFQTSAHMEAAYGLSITITMLTTTIMLAVYLRQRFTPHWIVGAFLAVYLLIEGFFFLANLTKFAHGGWFTIMLALFVGSIMYIWYRAWNIRRKYLKFNKLSDYYDIICDIKADETIPKYATNLVYIRQSDREDVVEDKLIYSIINKQPKRADHYFLVHFIYDDAPDTLDYTCSELINDTLYAINIRVGFRVNPLMTLYLRQIVEDLIAEKQFDIRSGYPSLHKHNIAGDFRFIVIHRIYYASTVVSASDNITLHLFGVIRHIGVDDEQALGLDTSNVTVERVPFVVNKKYKQHITKRK
;
A
#
# COMPACT_ATOMS: atom_id res chain seq x y z
N MET A 1 27.00 2.71 -5.86
CA MET A 1 25.64 2.21 -5.54
C MET A 1 25.17 2.62 -4.14
N GLU A 2 25.90 2.39 -3.06
CA GLU A 2 25.59 3.02 -1.74
C GLU A 2 25.60 4.55 -1.78
N SER A 3 26.40 5.18 -2.66
CA SER A 3 26.48 6.63 -2.81
C SER A 3 25.23 7.26 -3.45
N GLU A 4 24.50 6.59 -4.32
CA GLU A 4 23.28 7.11 -4.95
C GLU A 4 22.06 6.95 -4.03
N LEU A 5 21.93 5.84 -3.32
CA LEU A 5 20.91 5.65 -2.27
C LEU A 5 21.12 6.60 -1.07
N SER A 6 22.38 6.97 -0.79
CA SER A 6 22.69 7.96 0.25
C SER A 6 22.39 9.41 -0.20
N ASN A 7 22.40 9.70 -1.49
CA ASN A 7 22.13 11.05 -2.01
C ASN A 7 20.64 11.44 -1.88
N HIS A 8 19.69 10.51 -2.03
CA HIS A 8 18.26 10.79 -1.80
C HIS A 8 17.92 11.09 -0.33
N LYS A 9 18.77 10.72 0.61
CA LYS A 9 18.60 11.02 2.06
C LYS A 9 19.19 12.39 2.47
N LYS A 10 19.96 13.06 1.58
CA LYS A 10 20.52 14.38 1.85
C LYS A 10 19.52 15.49 1.52
N LEU A 11 19.56 16.57 2.29
CA LEU A 11 18.80 17.78 2.01
C LEU A 11 19.33 18.41 0.72
N THR A 12 18.50 18.44 -0.32
CA THR A 12 18.84 19.03 -1.62
C THR A 12 17.67 19.86 -2.14
N ALA A 13 17.96 20.91 -2.92
CA ALA A 13 16.89 21.72 -3.54
C ALA A 13 15.97 20.87 -4.42
N MET A 14 16.52 19.91 -5.17
CA MET A 14 15.74 18.98 -5.97
C MET A 14 14.90 18.04 -5.10
N GLY A 15 15.44 17.55 -3.97
CA GLY A 15 14.72 16.73 -3.01
C GLY A 15 13.55 17.47 -2.34
N LEU A 16 13.73 18.77 -2.04
CA LEU A 16 12.65 19.62 -1.53
C LEU A 16 11.54 19.78 -2.58
N LEU A 17 11.91 20.03 -3.82
CA LEU A 17 10.97 20.21 -4.92
C LEU A 17 10.18 18.93 -5.20
N ILE A 18 10.86 17.78 -5.22
CA ILE A 18 10.22 16.47 -5.38
C ILE A 18 9.26 16.20 -4.21
N ALA A 19 9.65 16.52 -2.96
CA ALA A 19 8.78 16.37 -1.80
C ALA A 19 7.52 17.23 -1.91
N ILE A 20 7.64 18.49 -2.37
CA ILE A 20 6.47 19.35 -2.62
C ILE A 20 5.52 18.72 -3.63
N GLY A 21 6.05 18.11 -4.69
CA GLY A 21 5.25 17.52 -5.76
C GLY A 21 4.54 16.23 -5.39
N ILE A 22 5.23 15.31 -4.71
CA ILE A 22 4.71 13.96 -4.46
C ILE A 22 3.97 13.89 -3.13
N VAL A 23 4.57 14.42 -2.05
CA VAL A 23 4.09 14.20 -0.68
C VAL A 23 2.91 15.09 -0.31
N PHE A 24 2.91 16.34 -0.78
CA PHE A 24 1.94 17.34 -0.33
C PHE A 24 0.80 17.60 -1.32
N GLY A 25 0.62 16.74 -2.32
CA GLY A 25 -0.44 16.88 -3.31
C GLY A 25 -1.83 16.89 -2.65
N ASP A 26 -2.13 15.89 -1.85
CA ASP A 26 -3.45 15.68 -1.24
C ASP A 26 -3.77 16.79 -0.22
N ILE A 27 -2.88 17.07 0.72
CA ILE A 27 -3.08 18.14 1.71
C ILE A 27 -3.16 19.53 1.04
N GLY A 28 -2.50 19.69 -0.10
CA GLY A 28 -2.52 20.93 -0.90
C GLY A 28 -3.83 21.18 -1.62
N THR A 29 -4.66 20.16 -1.83
CA THR A 29 -5.98 20.30 -2.47
C THR A 29 -7.12 20.49 -1.48
N SER A 30 -6.90 20.29 -0.17
CA SER A 30 -7.89 20.49 0.89
C SER A 30 -8.53 21.90 0.90
N PRO A 31 -7.81 23.01 0.59
CA PRO A 31 -8.42 24.35 0.50
C PRO A 31 -9.57 24.47 -0.50
N LEU A 32 -9.67 23.57 -1.48
CA LEU A 32 -10.74 23.56 -2.48
C LEU A 32 -12.13 23.30 -1.89
N TYR A 33 -12.20 22.63 -0.72
CA TYR A 33 -13.49 22.18 -0.17
C TYR A 33 -13.68 22.45 1.33
N VAL A 34 -12.62 22.61 2.13
CA VAL A 34 -12.73 22.70 3.61
C VAL A 34 -13.56 23.89 4.07
N MET A 35 -13.27 25.11 3.60
CA MET A 35 -14.01 26.30 4.03
C MET A 35 -15.48 26.26 3.60
N ARG A 36 -15.76 25.71 2.41
CA ARG A 36 -17.13 25.47 1.96
C ARG A 36 -17.89 24.50 2.87
N THR A 37 -17.22 23.43 3.32
CA THR A 37 -17.81 22.46 4.26
C THR A 37 -18.10 23.08 5.61
N ILE A 38 -17.22 23.96 6.11
CA ILE A 38 -17.42 24.72 7.36
C ILE A 38 -18.63 25.66 7.26
N MET A 39 -18.78 26.37 6.15
CA MET A 39 -19.97 27.24 5.91
C MET A 39 -21.28 26.44 5.88
N ARG A 40 -21.23 25.21 5.34
CA ARG A 40 -22.41 24.33 5.29
C ARG A 40 -22.77 23.74 6.66
N ALA A 41 -21.80 23.60 7.57
CA ALA A 41 -22.04 23.09 8.91
C ALA A 41 -22.93 24.05 9.73
N ASN A 42 -22.84 25.37 9.49
CA ASN A 42 -23.74 26.38 10.06
C ASN A 42 -24.10 27.39 8.98
N PRO A 43 -25.31 27.34 8.38
CA PRO A 43 -25.75 28.30 7.36
C PRO A 43 -25.87 29.74 7.85
N HIS A 44 -25.99 29.97 9.16
CA HIS A 44 -26.12 31.31 9.79
C HIS A 44 -24.81 31.68 10.51
N PHE A 45 -23.68 31.57 9.83
CA PHE A 45 -22.37 31.84 10.41
C PHE A 45 -22.13 33.34 10.66
N SER A 46 -21.46 33.66 11.76
CA SER A 46 -20.98 34.99 12.12
C SER A 46 -19.52 35.20 11.77
N ALA A 47 -19.01 36.42 11.88
CA ALA A 47 -17.60 36.73 11.72
C ALA A 47 -16.73 35.95 12.74
N ASP A 48 -17.19 35.90 14.00
CA ASP A 48 -16.48 35.18 15.09
C ASP A 48 -16.48 33.65 14.83
N TYR A 49 -17.56 33.11 14.25
CA TYR A 49 -17.62 31.73 13.81
C TYR A 49 -16.53 31.41 12.78
N ILE A 50 -16.36 32.23 11.75
CA ILE A 50 -15.34 32.02 10.72
C ILE A 50 -13.94 32.21 11.29
N LEU A 51 -13.73 33.22 12.16
CA LEU A 51 -12.44 33.41 12.85
C LEU A 51 -12.06 32.20 13.71
N GLY A 52 -13.01 31.69 14.49
CA GLY A 52 -12.83 30.49 15.29
C GLY A 52 -12.55 29.24 14.44
N ALA A 53 -13.24 29.06 13.31
CA ALA A 53 -13.04 27.96 12.40
C ALA A 53 -11.63 27.98 11.74
N VAL A 54 -11.15 29.15 11.31
CA VAL A 54 -9.78 29.32 10.81
C VAL A 54 -8.76 29.02 11.91
N SER A 55 -9.02 29.46 13.16
CA SER A 55 -8.19 29.10 14.30
C SER A 55 -8.15 27.59 14.52
N CYS A 56 -9.30 26.90 14.48
CA CYS A 56 -9.34 25.42 14.54
C CYS A 56 -8.50 24.77 13.44
N ILE A 57 -8.55 25.25 12.19
CA ILE A 57 -7.73 24.73 11.08
C ILE A 57 -6.24 24.89 11.40
N ILE A 58 -5.78 26.08 11.81
CA ILE A 58 -4.36 26.36 12.14
C ILE A 58 -3.84 25.41 13.22
N TRP A 59 -4.62 25.22 14.29
CA TRP A 59 -4.21 24.36 15.40
C TRP A 59 -4.32 22.88 15.09
N THR A 60 -5.30 22.47 14.27
CA THR A 60 -5.41 21.10 13.80
C THR A 60 -4.23 20.72 12.89
N LEU A 61 -3.84 21.56 11.92
CA LEU A 61 -2.63 21.38 11.12
C LEU A 61 -1.36 21.34 11.99
N THR A 62 -1.34 22.12 13.08
CA THR A 62 -0.20 22.15 13.98
C THR A 62 -0.12 20.88 14.83
N LEU A 63 -1.20 20.47 15.46
CA LEU A 63 -1.21 19.32 16.36
C LEU A 63 -1.17 17.99 15.59
N GLN A 64 -2.04 17.82 14.58
CA GLN A 64 -2.12 16.57 13.85
C GLN A 64 -0.99 16.44 12.83
N THR A 65 -0.92 17.32 11.84
CA THR A 65 0.05 17.13 10.76
C THR A 65 1.47 17.42 11.20
N THR A 66 1.72 18.58 11.86
CA THR A 66 3.10 18.95 12.24
C THR A 66 3.60 18.08 13.37
N LEU A 67 2.93 18.07 14.52
CA LEU A 67 3.48 17.43 15.72
C LEU A 67 3.40 15.90 15.62
N LYS A 68 2.24 15.33 15.29
CA LYS A 68 2.09 13.86 15.21
C LYS A 68 2.84 13.26 14.01
N TYR A 69 2.59 13.77 12.79
CA TYR A 69 3.15 13.12 11.60
C TYR A 69 4.58 13.58 11.31
N VAL A 70 4.83 14.89 11.16
CA VAL A 70 6.16 15.38 10.73
C VAL A 70 7.21 15.23 11.82
N VAL A 71 6.87 15.50 13.09
CA VAL A 71 7.84 15.43 14.19
C VAL A 71 7.97 14.02 14.74
N ILE A 72 6.87 13.27 14.93
CA ILE A 72 6.89 11.96 15.62
C ILE A 72 6.88 10.81 14.62
N ALA A 73 5.86 10.70 13.74
CA ALA A 73 5.67 9.54 12.88
C ALA A 73 6.79 9.35 11.86
N LEU A 74 7.31 10.42 11.25
CA LEU A 74 8.45 10.35 10.32
C LEU A 74 9.76 9.83 10.96
N ARG A 75 9.81 9.66 12.29
CA ARG A 75 10.94 9.00 12.98
C ARG A 75 10.79 7.48 13.04
N ALA A 76 9.61 6.97 12.78
CA ALA A 76 9.30 5.54 12.79
C ALA A 76 9.40 5.00 11.36
N ASP A 77 10.62 4.90 10.85
CA ASP A 77 10.91 4.34 9.53
C ASP A 77 11.38 2.89 9.61
N ASN A 78 10.92 2.08 8.67
CA ASN A 78 11.37 0.70 8.48
C ASN A 78 12.25 0.64 7.21
N LYS A 79 13.57 0.61 7.39
CA LYS A 79 14.55 0.65 6.29
C LYS A 79 14.35 1.83 5.32
N GLY A 80 13.87 2.96 5.84
CA GLY A 80 13.54 4.16 5.09
C GLY A 80 12.09 4.25 4.61
N GLU A 81 11.27 3.21 4.74
CA GLU A 81 9.86 3.21 4.38
C GLU A 81 8.99 3.60 5.57
N GLY A 82 7.89 4.31 5.31
CA GLY A 82 6.89 4.74 6.29
C GLY A 82 5.51 4.16 6.01
N GLY A 83 4.51 4.64 6.76
CA GLY A 83 3.12 4.20 6.61
C GLY A 83 2.70 3.14 7.63
N VAL A 84 1.41 2.81 7.60
CA VAL A 84 0.73 1.96 8.60
C VAL A 84 1.35 0.56 8.68
N LEU A 85 1.62 -0.08 7.53
CA LEU A 85 2.15 -1.44 7.48
C LEU A 85 3.65 -1.49 7.79
N ALA A 86 4.43 -0.49 7.36
CA ALA A 86 5.84 -0.35 7.73
C ALA A 86 5.98 -0.17 9.26
N LEU A 87 5.12 0.65 9.86
CA LEU A 87 5.05 0.80 11.32
C LEU A 87 4.71 -0.52 12.03
N PHE A 88 3.75 -1.27 11.49
CA PHE A 88 3.44 -2.61 12.02
C PHE A 88 4.64 -3.55 11.91
N ALA A 89 5.36 -3.55 10.78
CA ALA A 89 6.56 -4.38 10.59
C ALA A 89 7.63 -4.12 11.67
N LEU A 90 7.80 -2.85 12.09
CA LEU A 90 8.71 -2.46 13.17
C LEU A 90 8.32 -3.03 14.54
N ILE A 91 7.02 -2.99 14.86
CA ILE A 91 6.53 -3.33 16.21
C ILE A 91 6.13 -4.80 16.37
N ARG A 92 5.90 -5.56 15.27
CA ARG A 92 5.32 -6.91 15.31
C ARG A 92 6.11 -7.92 16.15
N LYS A 93 7.45 -7.82 16.17
CA LYS A 93 8.32 -8.79 16.88
C LYS A 93 8.18 -8.72 18.40
N ARG A 94 7.88 -7.54 18.96
CA ARG A 94 7.77 -7.27 20.40
C ARG A 94 6.38 -6.81 20.81
N GLY A 95 5.45 -6.69 19.86
CA GLY A 95 4.09 -6.22 20.07
C GLY A 95 3.12 -7.35 20.42
N SER A 96 1.94 -6.96 20.90
CA SER A 96 0.84 -7.89 21.15
C SER A 96 0.27 -8.48 19.88
N ARG A 97 -0.20 -9.73 19.93
CA ARG A 97 -0.72 -10.44 18.74
C ARG A 97 -1.90 -9.75 18.05
N TRP A 98 -2.71 -8.97 18.79
CA TRP A 98 -3.88 -8.28 18.21
C TRP A 98 -3.52 -7.09 17.31
N LEU A 99 -2.27 -6.59 17.36
CA LEU A 99 -1.82 -5.45 16.55
C LEU A 99 -1.94 -5.68 15.03
N TYR A 100 -1.94 -6.93 14.58
CA TYR A 100 -2.19 -7.21 13.17
C TYR A 100 -3.59 -6.76 12.71
N LEU A 101 -4.61 -6.86 13.60
CA LEU A 101 -5.96 -6.39 13.29
C LEU A 101 -5.99 -4.86 13.13
N VAL A 102 -5.28 -4.14 14.00
CA VAL A 102 -5.16 -2.69 13.91
C VAL A 102 -4.45 -2.27 12.61
N ALA A 103 -3.37 -2.97 12.28
CA ALA A 103 -2.62 -2.72 11.04
C ALA A 103 -3.47 -2.99 9.79
N MET A 104 -4.23 -4.08 9.76
CA MET A 104 -5.15 -4.41 8.67
C MET A 104 -6.27 -3.37 8.55
N LEU A 105 -6.85 -2.95 9.68
CA LEU A 105 -7.87 -1.92 9.71
C LEU A 105 -7.33 -0.60 9.15
N GLY A 106 -6.16 -0.14 9.61
CA GLY A 106 -5.54 1.08 9.11
C GLY A 106 -5.16 0.99 7.62
N ALA A 107 -4.62 -0.15 7.18
CA ALA A 107 -4.29 -0.34 5.76
C ALA A 107 -5.55 -0.38 4.88
N SER A 108 -6.60 -1.08 5.29
CA SER A 108 -7.84 -1.18 4.52
C SER A 108 -8.59 0.15 4.43
N THR A 109 -8.58 0.95 5.51
CA THR A 109 -9.17 2.30 5.49
C THR A 109 -8.35 3.28 4.65
N LEU A 110 -7.02 3.16 4.63
CA LEU A 110 -6.15 3.96 3.78
C LEU A 110 -6.30 3.60 2.29
N ILE A 111 -6.54 2.32 1.97
CA ILE A 111 -6.88 1.90 0.59
C ILE A 111 -8.26 2.44 0.18
N ALA A 112 -9.25 2.42 1.07
CA ALA A 112 -10.56 3.01 0.80
C ALA A 112 -10.46 4.53 0.57
N ASP A 113 -9.59 5.22 1.30
CA ASP A 113 -9.22 6.62 1.08
C ASP A 113 -8.63 6.81 -0.33
N GLY A 114 -7.73 5.93 -0.77
CA GLY A 114 -7.15 5.94 -2.12
C GLY A 114 -8.16 5.81 -3.27
N VAL A 115 -9.38 5.35 -3.00
CA VAL A 115 -10.49 5.34 -3.97
C VAL A 115 -11.23 6.69 -3.98
N ILE A 116 -11.45 7.31 -2.82
CA ILE A 116 -12.29 8.50 -2.71
C ILE A 116 -11.51 9.77 -3.03
N THR A 117 -10.26 9.87 -2.60
CA THR A 117 -9.45 11.09 -2.79
C THR A 117 -9.34 11.52 -4.25
N PRO A 118 -9.04 10.65 -5.25
CA PRO A 118 -9.04 11.06 -6.65
C PRO A 118 -10.41 11.57 -7.11
N ALA A 119 -11.50 10.94 -6.63
CA ALA A 119 -12.85 11.33 -6.99
C ALA A 119 -13.19 12.72 -6.45
N ILE A 120 -12.97 12.99 -5.15
CA ILE A 120 -13.33 14.26 -4.52
C ILE A 120 -12.44 15.41 -4.98
N THR A 121 -11.11 15.20 -5.10
CA THR A 121 -10.19 16.28 -5.47
C THR A 121 -10.40 16.75 -6.90
N VAL A 122 -10.55 15.82 -7.85
CA VAL A 122 -10.81 16.17 -9.24
C VAL A 122 -12.20 16.80 -9.38
N THR A 123 -13.22 16.27 -8.70
CA THR A 123 -14.57 16.86 -8.72
C THR A 123 -14.56 18.27 -8.16
N SER A 124 -13.93 18.51 -6.99
CA SER A 124 -13.83 19.83 -6.38
C SER A 124 -13.10 20.85 -7.25
N ALA A 125 -12.07 20.40 -7.98
CA ALA A 125 -11.34 21.25 -8.90
C ALA A 125 -12.21 21.65 -10.11
N ILE A 126 -12.95 20.72 -10.70
CA ILE A 126 -13.81 20.97 -11.86
C ILE A 126 -15.10 21.71 -11.49
N GLU A 127 -15.61 21.56 -10.25
CA GLU A 127 -16.76 22.35 -9.76
C GLU A 127 -16.53 23.86 -9.80
N GLY A 128 -15.27 24.33 -9.86
CA GLY A 128 -14.95 25.74 -10.11
C GLY A 128 -15.54 26.29 -11.42
N LEU A 129 -15.80 25.43 -12.41
CA LEU A 129 -16.45 25.84 -13.66
C LEU A 129 -17.93 26.26 -13.50
N HIS A 130 -18.59 25.89 -12.38
CA HIS A 130 -19.94 26.37 -12.10
C HIS A 130 -20.01 27.91 -11.96
N GLY A 131 -18.90 28.56 -11.61
CA GLY A 131 -18.79 30.03 -11.62
C GLY A 131 -18.90 30.63 -13.02
N ILE A 132 -18.74 29.84 -14.08
CA ILE A 132 -18.79 30.28 -15.48
C ILE A 132 -20.12 29.90 -16.12
N SER A 133 -20.55 28.64 -15.96
CA SER A 133 -21.81 28.13 -16.52
C SER A 133 -22.31 26.94 -15.72
N THR A 134 -23.61 26.91 -15.46
CA THR A 134 -24.30 25.81 -14.76
C THR A 134 -24.54 24.57 -15.64
N ASN A 135 -24.41 24.70 -16.98
CA ASN A 135 -24.72 23.61 -17.92
C ASN A 135 -23.53 22.70 -18.26
N ILE A 136 -22.41 22.86 -17.57
CA ILE A 136 -21.21 22.05 -17.84
C ILE A 136 -21.38 20.64 -17.24
N PRO A 137 -21.17 19.57 -18.04
CA PRO A 137 -21.30 18.18 -17.55
C PRO A 137 -20.09 17.76 -16.70
N ILE A 138 -20.04 18.23 -15.44
CA ILE A 138 -18.90 18.03 -14.53
C ILE A 138 -18.57 16.54 -14.38
N VAL A 139 -19.57 15.70 -14.12
CA VAL A 139 -19.36 14.25 -13.91
C VAL A 139 -18.64 13.61 -15.09
N LEU A 140 -19.04 13.96 -16.34
CA LEU A 140 -18.39 13.42 -17.53
C LEU A 140 -16.92 13.85 -17.64
N ILE A 141 -16.63 15.13 -17.36
CA ILE A 141 -15.26 15.67 -17.40
C ILE A 141 -14.41 14.97 -16.34
N VAL A 142 -14.93 14.81 -15.14
CA VAL A 142 -14.23 14.10 -14.03
C VAL A 142 -13.95 12.65 -14.39
N VAL A 143 -14.92 11.92 -14.95
CA VAL A 143 -14.73 10.54 -15.42
C VAL A 143 -13.63 10.44 -16.46
N VAL A 144 -13.59 11.36 -17.44
CA VAL A 144 -12.53 11.40 -18.46
C VAL A 144 -11.17 11.66 -17.82
N ILE A 145 -11.06 12.65 -16.93
CA ILE A 145 -9.78 13.00 -16.27
C ILE A 145 -9.28 11.80 -15.44
N ILE A 146 -10.13 11.18 -14.62
CA ILE A 146 -9.78 10.01 -13.82
C ILE A 146 -9.34 8.86 -14.71
N SER A 147 -10.04 8.60 -15.83
CA SER A 147 -9.67 7.56 -16.79
C SER A 147 -8.27 7.80 -17.37
N VAL A 148 -7.94 9.04 -17.70
CA VAL A 148 -6.61 9.44 -18.18
C VAL A 148 -5.55 9.25 -17.08
N VAL A 149 -5.83 9.62 -15.84
CA VAL A 149 -4.92 9.45 -14.69
C VAL A 149 -4.56 7.98 -14.51
N PHE A 150 -5.55 7.08 -14.45
CA PHE A 150 -5.32 5.65 -14.29
C PHE A 150 -4.65 4.99 -15.51
N PHE A 151 -4.91 5.51 -16.70
CA PHE A 151 -4.24 5.04 -17.92
C PHE A 151 -2.76 5.43 -17.93
N ILE A 152 -2.42 6.65 -17.53
CA ILE A 152 -1.04 7.15 -17.49
C ILE A 152 -0.23 6.44 -16.39
N GLN A 153 -0.87 5.98 -15.31
CA GLN A 153 -0.21 5.33 -14.17
C GLN A 153 0.66 4.13 -14.58
N ARG A 154 0.29 3.42 -15.66
CA ARG A 154 1.06 2.27 -16.19
C ARG A 154 2.47 2.62 -16.67
N PHE A 155 2.73 3.88 -17.03
CA PHE A 155 4.06 4.35 -17.47
C PHE A 155 4.98 4.70 -16.30
N GLY A 156 4.44 4.72 -15.08
CA GLY A 156 5.15 5.10 -13.87
C GLY A 156 5.25 6.61 -13.68
N THR A 157 5.42 7.01 -12.42
CA THR A 157 5.55 8.42 -12.04
C THR A 157 6.99 8.95 -12.19
N GLY A 158 7.97 8.10 -12.56
CA GLY A 158 9.40 8.45 -12.53
C GLY A 158 9.80 9.56 -13.49
N SER A 159 9.35 9.51 -14.73
CA SER A 159 9.67 10.53 -15.74
C SER A 159 8.77 11.77 -15.62
N ILE A 160 7.52 11.58 -15.17
CA ILE A 160 6.55 12.66 -15.01
C ILE A 160 6.71 13.37 -13.66
N GLY A 161 7.15 12.65 -12.64
CA GLY A 161 7.32 13.16 -11.27
C GLY A 161 8.31 14.34 -11.15
N SER A 162 9.26 14.47 -12.07
CA SER A 162 10.15 15.64 -12.11
C SER A 162 9.42 16.95 -12.40
N TYR A 163 8.26 16.90 -13.09
CA TYR A 163 7.44 18.06 -13.38
C TYR A 163 6.42 18.36 -12.25
N PHE A 164 6.13 17.38 -11.38
CA PHE A 164 5.18 17.55 -10.28
C PHE A 164 5.64 18.59 -9.27
N GLY A 165 6.94 18.59 -8.94
CA GLY A 165 7.51 19.55 -8.00
C GLY A 165 7.34 21.01 -8.42
N PRO A 166 7.83 21.42 -9.60
CA PRO A 166 7.63 22.76 -10.10
C PRO A 166 6.17 23.17 -10.22
N PHE A 167 5.29 22.26 -10.69
CA PHE A 167 3.88 22.55 -10.81
C PHE A 167 3.22 22.78 -9.45
N MET A 168 3.49 21.92 -8.47
CA MET A 168 2.95 22.06 -7.12
C MET A 168 3.54 23.27 -6.39
N LEU A 169 4.78 23.66 -6.69
CA LEU A 169 5.35 24.90 -6.18
C LEU A 169 4.53 26.11 -6.66
N VAL A 170 4.19 26.17 -7.95
CA VAL A 170 3.31 27.22 -8.52
C VAL A 170 1.94 27.19 -7.85
N TRP A 171 1.39 25.99 -7.64
CA TRP A 171 0.11 25.82 -6.94
C TRP A 171 0.15 26.40 -5.51
N PHE A 172 1.14 26.02 -4.69
CA PHE A 172 1.24 26.54 -3.32
C PHE A 172 1.53 28.05 -3.29
N LEU A 173 2.32 28.57 -4.20
CA LEU A 173 2.51 30.02 -4.34
C LEU A 173 1.20 30.73 -4.70
N LEU A 174 0.40 30.17 -5.60
CA LEU A 174 -0.93 30.70 -5.94
C LEU A 174 -1.83 30.73 -4.70
N LEU A 175 -1.85 29.63 -3.90
CA LEU A 175 -2.59 29.59 -2.65
C LEU A 175 -2.18 30.71 -1.69
N GLY A 176 -0.87 30.89 -1.50
CA GLY A 176 -0.32 31.90 -0.60
C GLY A 176 -0.61 33.31 -1.07
N VAL A 177 -0.43 33.62 -2.36
CA VAL A 177 -0.68 34.95 -2.92
C VAL A 177 -2.15 35.34 -2.81
N LEU A 178 -3.07 34.44 -3.22
CA LEU A 178 -4.51 34.69 -3.07
C LEU A 178 -4.88 34.90 -1.60
N GLY A 179 -4.26 34.16 -0.69
CA GLY A 179 -4.46 34.33 0.75
C GLY A 179 -4.02 35.70 1.24
N ILE A 180 -2.80 36.14 0.90
CA ILE A 180 -2.25 37.44 1.34
C ILE A 180 -3.08 38.61 0.85
N VAL A 181 -3.52 38.57 -0.42
CA VAL A 181 -4.32 39.65 -1.00
C VAL A 181 -5.58 39.88 -0.17
N HIS A 182 -6.31 38.84 0.20
CA HIS A 182 -7.55 38.97 0.95
C HIS A 182 -7.37 39.16 2.46
N ILE A 183 -6.23 38.74 3.05
CA ILE A 183 -5.89 39.11 4.42
C ILE A 183 -5.75 40.60 4.56
N ALA A 184 -5.25 41.32 3.51
CA ALA A 184 -5.15 42.77 3.51
C ALA A 184 -6.53 43.45 3.60
N ASP A 185 -7.60 42.80 3.08
CA ASP A 185 -8.96 43.33 3.14
C ASP A 185 -9.59 43.24 4.55
N PHE A 186 -9.14 42.22 5.35
CA PHE A 186 -9.59 42.04 6.73
C PHE A 186 -8.43 41.57 7.63
N PRO A 187 -7.50 42.46 8.03
CA PRO A 187 -6.29 42.11 8.79
C PRO A 187 -6.59 41.48 10.16
N LEU A 188 -7.75 41.68 10.73
CA LEU A 188 -8.16 41.12 12.01
C LEU A 188 -8.20 39.59 12.01
N ILE A 189 -8.25 38.95 10.82
CA ILE A 189 -8.18 37.49 10.68
C ILE A 189 -6.91 36.90 11.28
N VAL A 190 -5.82 37.68 11.42
CA VAL A 190 -4.57 37.27 12.07
C VAL A 190 -4.77 36.84 13.52
N LYS A 191 -5.83 37.35 14.20
CA LYS A 191 -6.22 36.89 15.53
C LYS A 191 -6.48 35.37 15.60
N ALA A 192 -6.77 34.70 14.48
CA ALA A 192 -6.97 33.26 14.39
C ALA A 192 -5.73 32.43 14.82
N PHE A 193 -4.54 33.01 14.87
CA PHE A 193 -3.37 32.34 15.47
C PHE A 193 -3.52 32.08 16.98
N ASN A 194 -4.35 32.89 17.67
CA ASN A 194 -4.61 32.65 19.08
C ASN A 194 -5.60 31.47 19.24
N PRO A 195 -5.21 30.37 19.95
CA PRO A 195 -6.07 29.21 20.17
C PRO A 195 -7.36 29.53 20.95
N TYR A 196 -7.41 30.67 21.62
CA TYR A 196 -8.59 31.14 22.34
C TYR A 196 -9.84 31.14 21.43
N TYR A 197 -9.74 31.62 20.19
CA TYR A 197 -10.88 31.67 19.27
C TYR A 197 -11.35 30.27 18.83
N ALA A 198 -10.45 29.30 18.75
CA ALA A 198 -10.83 27.91 18.50
C ALA A 198 -11.62 27.34 19.70
N ILE A 199 -11.14 27.57 20.91
CA ILE A 199 -11.78 27.09 22.14
C ILE A 199 -13.14 27.79 22.33
N GLU A 200 -13.20 29.09 22.13
CA GLU A 200 -14.44 29.89 22.21
C GLU A 200 -15.49 29.34 21.23
N LEU A 201 -15.15 29.12 19.96
CA LEU A 201 -16.04 28.53 18.96
C LEU A 201 -16.58 27.18 19.40
N LEU A 202 -15.68 26.28 19.84
CA LEU A 202 -16.05 24.91 20.22
C LEU A 202 -16.88 24.87 21.52
N SER A 203 -16.75 25.86 22.40
CA SER A 203 -17.52 25.93 23.65
C SER A 203 -18.84 26.63 23.53
N SER A 204 -18.98 27.58 22.60
CA SER A 204 -20.18 28.45 22.44
C SER A 204 -21.14 28.00 21.33
N SER A 205 -20.62 27.29 20.30
CA SER A 205 -21.45 26.90 19.16
C SER A 205 -22.19 25.59 19.43
N PRO A 206 -23.53 25.54 19.23
CA PRO A 206 -24.28 24.27 19.34
C PRO A 206 -23.82 23.23 18.32
N GLU A 207 -23.33 23.66 17.15
CA GLU A 207 -22.89 22.82 16.06
C GLU A 207 -21.38 22.49 16.12
N TRP A 208 -20.70 22.73 17.26
CA TRP A 208 -19.24 22.52 17.43
C TRP A 208 -18.77 21.17 16.89
N PHE A 209 -19.61 20.18 17.02
CA PHE A 209 -19.33 18.81 16.61
C PHE A 209 -19.27 18.65 15.07
N LEU A 210 -20.22 19.28 14.34
CA LEU A 210 -20.22 19.32 12.88
C LEU A 210 -19.03 20.12 12.34
N ILE A 211 -18.68 21.20 13.05
CA ILE A 211 -17.52 22.05 12.72
C ILE A 211 -16.23 21.23 12.81
N LEU A 212 -16.03 20.45 13.87
CA LEU A 212 -14.88 19.58 13.99
C LEU A 212 -14.79 18.57 12.84
N GLY A 213 -15.91 17.98 12.42
CA GLY A 213 -15.98 17.09 11.27
C GLY A 213 -15.70 17.76 9.93
N ALA A 214 -15.84 19.10 9.83
CA ALA A 214 -15.46 19.87 8.65
C ALA A 214 -13.98 20.31 8.71
N VAL A 215 -13.54 20.83 9.87
CA VAL A 215 -12.15 21.26 10.13
C VAL A 215 -11.18 20.10 9.92
N PHE A 216 -11.53 18.89 10.38
CA PHE A 216 -10.70 17.70 10.24
C PHE A 216 -10.22 17.48 8.79
N LEU A 217 -11.04 17.84 7.79
CA LEU A 217 -10.69 17.67 6.38
C LEU A 217 -9.42 18.45 5.96
N CYS A 218 -8.99 19.45 6.73
CA CYS A 218 -7.73 20.16 6.46
C CYS A 218 -6.47 19.30 6.68
N THR A 219 -6.60 18.16 7.38
CA THR A 219 -5.49 17.22 7.67
C THR A 219 -5.43 16.02 6.74
N THR A 220 -6.35 15.95 5.77
CA THR A 220 -6.30 14.91 4.73
C THR A 220 -4.95 14.93 4.03
N GLY A 221 -4.40 13.76 3.71
CA GLY A 221 -3.05 13.63 3.17
C GLY A 221 -1.92 13.53 4.20
N ALA A 222 -2.20 13.73 5.52
CA ALA A 222 -1.17 13.57 6.55
C ALA A 222 -0.69 12.10 6.68
N GLU A 223 -1.56 11.11 6.44
CA GLU A 223 -1.20 9.69 6.39
C GLU A 223 -0.37 9.37 5.14
N ALA A 224 -0.75 9.92 3.99
CA ALA A 224 -0.01 9.78 2.75
C ALA A 224 1.42 10.35 2.89
N LEU A 225 1.58 11.50 3.55
CA LEU A 225 2.87 12.09 3.89
C LEU A 225 3.80 11.10 4.63
N TYR A 226 3.25 10.32 5.55
CA TYR A 226 4.01 9.32 6.27
C TYR A 226 4.33 8.10 5.39
N SER A 227 3.43 7.67 4.52
CA SER A 227 3.66 6.58 3.58
C SER A 227 4.74 6.90 2.54
N ASP A 228 4.83 8.16 2.11
CA ASP A 228 5.79 8.61 1.09
C ASP A 228 7.21 8.89 1.63
N LEU A 229 7.47 8.54 2.90
CA LEU A 229 8.78 8.71 3.53
C LEU A 229 9.91 8.08 2.71
N GLY A 230 9.65 6.92 2.12
CA GLY A 230 10.62 6.17 1.31
C GLY A 230 11.06 6.89 0.04
N HIS A 231 10.17 7.69 -0.55
CA HIS A 231 10.42 8.39 -1.81
C HIS A 231 11.29 9.64 -1.65
N CYS A 232 11.03 10.43 -0.61
CA CYS A 232 11.61 11.78 -0.49
C CYS A 232 12.63 11.92 0.65
N GLY A 233 12.59 11.01 1.63
CA GLY A 233 13.40 11.08 2.83
C GLY A 233 12.93 12.14 3.83
N ARG A 234 13.07 11.83 5.12
CA ARG A 234 12.53 12.61 6.24
C ARG A 234 12.92 14.09 6.22
N ARG A 235 14.21 14.42 5.92
CA ARG A 235 14.69 15.82 5.98
C ARG A 235 14.03 16.69 4.93
N ASN A 236 13.90 16.20 3.70
CA ASN A 236 13.25 16.93 2.62
C ASN A 236 11.77 17.18 2.95
N ILE A 237 11.04 16.14 3.44
CA ILE A 237 9.64 16.28 3.85
C ILE A 237 9.48 17.31 4.98
N THR A 238 10.33 17.24 6.03
CA THR A 238 10.21 18.15 7.17
C THR A 238 10.45 19.62 6.78
N VAL A 239 11.43 19.90 5.92
CA VAL A 239 11.71 21.28 5.50
C VAL A 239 10.65 21.78 4.52
N SER A 240 10.24 20.97 3.54
CA SER A 240 9.18 21.36 2.60
C SER A 240 7.84 21.60 3.31
N TRP A 241 7.54 20.86 4.41
CA TRP A 241 6.35 21.06 5.20
C TRP A 241 6.24 22.47 5.78
N ILE A 242 7.34 23.09 6.19
CA ILE A 242 7.33 24.47 6.71
C ILE A 242 6.75 25.42 5.65
N PHE A 243 7.24 25.34 4.42
CA PHE A 243 6.76 26.14 3.29
C PHE A 243 5.28 25.85 2.99
N VAL A 244 4.92 24.58 2.84
CA VAL A 244 3.55 24.15 2.52
C VAL A 244 2.55 24.61 3.59
N LYS A 245 2.89 24.42 4.88
CA LYS A 245 2.06 24.85 6.00
C LYS A 245 1.79 26.35 5.98
N VAL A 246 2.81 27.16 5.70
CA VAL A 246 2.66 28.62 5.61
C VAL A 246 1.70 28.98 4.48
N MET A 247 1.85 28.40 3.29
CA MET A 247 0.98 28.67 2.14
C MET A 247 -0.47 28.25 2.42
N LEU A 248 -0.68 27.11 3.06
CA LEU A 248 -2.01 26.64 3.47
C LEU A 248 -2.68 27.57 4.49
N ILE A 249 -1.96 27.97 5.54
CA ILE A 249 -2.48 28.89 6.55
C ILE A 249 -2.86 30.23 5.93
N LEU A 250 -1.99 30.80 5.08
CA LEU A 250 -2.29 32.04 4.37
C LEU A 250 -3.56 31.90 3.53
N ASN A 251 -3.72 30.80 2.82
CA ASN A 251 -4.91 30.57 2.01
C ASN A 251 -6.19 30.45 2.84
N TYR A 252 -6.18 29.67 3.93
CA TYR A 252 -7.35 29.54 4.82
C TYR A 252 -7.71 30.87 5.50
N MET A 253 -6.72 31.66 5.90
CA MET A 253 -6.95 33.01 6.44
C MET A 253 -7.54 33.94 5.36
N GLY A 254 -7.04 33.88 4.13
CA GLY A 254 -7.58 34.69 3.03
C GLY A 254 -9.01 34.30 2.68
N GLN A 255 -9.34 33.01 2.61
CA GLN A 255 -10.72 32.55 2.44
C GLN A 255 -11.63 33.02 3.60
N GLY A 256 -11.13 32.92 4.86
CA GLY A 256 -11.84 33.41 6.04
C GLY A 256 -12.09 34.91 5.98
N ALA A 257 -11.10 35.73 5.62
CA ALA A 257 -11.22 37.17 5.44
C ALA A 257 -12.26 37.54 4.36
N TYR A 258 -12.19 36.82 3.21
CA TYR A 258 -13.17 37.01 2.13
C TYR A 258 -14.62 36.70 2.57
N ILE A 259 -14.82 35.61 3.30
CA ILE A 259 -16.14 35.23 3.82
C ILE A 259 -16.66 36.30 4.79
N ILE A 260 -15.83 36.80 5.70
CA ILE A 260 -16.22 37.82 6.69
C ILE A 260 -16.60 39.12 6.00
N ASN A 261 -15.82 39.57 5.01
CA ASN A 261 -16.13 40.80 4.26
C ASN A 261 -17.42 40.72 3.43
N ASN A 262 -17.78 39.51 2.99
CA ASN A 262 -18.93 39.28 2.15
C ASN A 262 -20.08 38.59 2.90
N ILE A 263 -20.13 38.64 4.23
CA ILE A 263 -21.01 37.83 5.07
C ILE A 263 -22.50 38.01 4.73
N ASN A 264 -22.90 39.19 4.26
CA ASN A 264 -24.28 39.52 3.90
C ASN A 264 -24.69 39.07 2.48
N THR A 265 -23.72 38.71 1.64
CA THR A 265 -23.93 38.38 0.21
C THR A 265 -23.52 36.96 -0.14
N ILE A 266 -22.66 36.37 0.65
CA ILE A 266 -22.16 35.01 0.40
C ILE A 266 -23.18 33.96 0.88
N HIS A 267 -23.48 33.00 0.02
CA HIS A 267 -24.37 31.88 0.34
C HIS A 267 -23.57 30.57 0.42
N THR A 268 -24.07 29.61 1.18
CA THR A 268 -23.43 28.27 1.37
C THR A 268 -23.23 27.48 0.06
N GLY A 269 -23.84 27.90 -1.03
CA GLY A 269 -23.64 27.33 -2.37
C GLY A 269 -22.36 27.79 -3.07
N ILE A 270 -21.81 28.94 -2.69
CA ILE A 270 -20.59 29.50 -3.29
C ILE A 270 -19.37 28.80 -2.68
N ASN A 271 -18.42 28.43 -3.54
CA ASN A 271 -17.13 27.92 -3.05
C ASN A 271 -16.20 29.11 -2.77
N PRO A 272 -15.80 29.35 -1.50
CA PRO A 272 -14.98 30.51 -1.14
C PRO A 272 -13.60 30.48 -1.83
N PHE A 273 -13.06 29.31 -2.12
CA PHE A 273 -11.79 29.18 -2.80
C PHE A 273 -11.80 29.82 -4.19
N TYR A 274 -12.86 29.62 -4.97
CA TYR A 274 -13.01 30.28 -6.27
C TYR A 274 -13.52 31.74 -6.13
N GLY A 275 -14.20 32.05 -5.03
CA GLY A 275 -14.64 33.41 -4.70
C GLY A 275 -13.50 34.40 -4.45
N ILE A 276 -12.34 33.92 -3.93
CA ILE A 276 -11.15 34.78 -3.75
C ILE A 276 -10.38 35.01 -5.06
N MET A 277 -10.76 34.36 -6.18
CA MET A 277 -10.10 34.55 -7.47
C MET A 277 -10.73 35.72 -8.25
N PRO A 278 -9.94 36.63 -8.80
CA PRO A 278 -10.46 37.62 -9.73
C PRO A 278 -10.95 36.92 -11.02
N ASN A 279 -11.95 37.50 -11.68
CA ASN A 279 -12.61 36.88 -12.85
C ASN A 279 -11.64 36.42 -13.96
N TRP A 280 -10.56 37.18 -14.21
CA TRP A 280 -9.56 36.83 -15.21
C TRP A 280 -8.74 35.60 -14.83
N LEU A 281 -8.61 35.32 -13.53
CA LEU A 281 -7.82 34.18 -13.01
C LEU A 281 -8.69 32.92 -12.82
N LEU A 282 -10.01 33.00 -12.89
CA LEU A 282 -10.90 31.89 -12.61
C LEU A 282 -10.62 30.68 -13.52
N ILE A 283 -10.56 30.87 -14.83
CA ILE A 283 -10.25 29.76 -15.78
C ILE A 283 -8.83 29.23 -15.59
N PRO A 284 -7.77 30.05 -15.61
CA PRO A 284 -6.42 29.57 -15.30
C PRO A 284 -6.33 28.89 -13.92
N GLY A 285 -7.02 29.42 -12.91
CA GLY A 285 -7.07 28.86 -11.56
C GLY A 285 -7.70 27.48 -11.51
N VAL A 286 -8.80 27.26 -12.22
CA VAL A 286 -9.42 25.92 -12.36
C VAL A 286 -8.47 24.94 -13.07
N VAL A 287 -7.77 25.38 -14.11
CA VAL A 287 -6.80 24.52 -14.82
C VAL A 287 -5.64 24.13 -13.90
N ILE A 288 -5.08 25.08 -13.14
CA ILE A 288 -4.01 24.82 -12.17
C ILE A 288 -4.53 23.93 -11.04
N ALA A 289 -5.72 24.18 -10.50
CA ALA A 289 -6.34 23.35 -9.47
C ALA A 289 -6.57 21.92 -9.95
N THR A 290 -7.03 21.76 -11.20
CA THR A 290 -7.21 20.43 -11.84
C THR A 290 -5.87 19.70 -12.00
N GLY A 291 -4.83 20.41 -12.42
CA GLY A 291 -3.47 19.85 -12.48
C GLY A 291 -2.96 19.40 -11.10
N ALA A 292 -3.19 20.20 -10.05
CA ALA A 292 -2.86 19.84 -8.68
C ALA A 292 -3.65 18.61 -8.21
N ALA A 293 -4.95 18.53 -8.53
CA ALA A 293 -5.80 17.38 -8.23
C ALA A 293 -5.35 16.10 -8.95
N ILE A 294 -4.90 16.20 -10.21
CA ILE A 294 -4.32 15.09 -10.96
C ILE A 294 -3.04 14.59 -10.27
N ILE A 295 -2.15 15.48 -9.89
CA ILE A 295 -0.89 15.13 -9.21
C ILE A 295 -1.18 14.48 -7.85
N ALA A 296 -2.09 15.04 -7.06
CA ALA A 296 -2.53 14.47 -5.79
C ALA A 296 -3.09 13.05 -5.96
N SER A 297 -3.93 12.85 -6.98
CA SER A 297 -4.51 11.55 -7.31
C SER A 297 -3.43 10.53 -7.69
N GLN A 298 -2.46 10.91 -8.53
CA GLN A 298 -1.37 10.01 -8.93
C GLN A 298 -0.48 9.63 -7.75
N ALA A 299 -0.17 10.56 -6.86
CA ALA A 299 0.63 10.28 -5.66
C ALA A 299 -0.08 9.26 -4.76
N LEU A 300 -1.37 9.45 -4.49
CA LEU A 300 -2.13 8.57 -3.63
C LEU A 300 -2.35 7.17 -4.22
N ILE A 301 -2.61 7.06 -5.54
CA ILE A 301 -2.70 5.77 -6.24
C ILE A 301 -1.36 5.02 -6.12
N SER A 302 -0.24 5.71 -6.29
CA SER A 302 1.10 5.14 -6.09
C SER A 302 1.31 4.69 -4.64
N GLY A 303 0.85 5.47 -3.66
CA GLY A 303 0.84 5.10 -2.24
C GLY A 303 0.04 3.81 -1.97
N CYS A 304 -1.11 3.63 -2.63
CA CYS A 304 -1.88 2.39 -2.55
C CYS A 304 -1.08 1.18 -3.07
N PHE A 305 -0.33 1.33 -4.17
CA PHE A 305 0.53 0.23 -4.64
C PHE A 305 1.60 -0.15 -3.63
N THR A 306 2.18 0.82 -2.93
CA THR A 306 3.15 0.55 -1.85
C THR A 306 2.49 -0.20 -0.70
N ILE A 307 1.28 0.19 -0.28
CA ILE A 307 0.53 -0.50 0.78
C ILE A 307 0.23 -1.95 0.37
N PHE A 308 -0.20 -2.20 -0.87
CA PHE A 308 -0.43 -3.57 -1.35
C PHE A 308 0.87 -4.38 -1.43
N SER A 309 1.98 -3.77 -1.84
CA SER A 309 3.30 -4.41 -1.82
C SER A 309 3.70 -4.84 -0.41
N GLU A 310 3.58 -3.94 0.56
CA GLU A 310 3.83 -4.26 1.97
C GLU A 310 2.87 -5.32 2.52
N ALA A 311 1.58 -5.28 2.13
CA ALA A 311 0.60 -6.28 2.53
C ALA A 311 0.96 -7.68 2.00
N VAL A 312 1.47 -7.80 0.79
CA VAL A 312 1.99 -9.06 0.24
C VAL A 312 3.20 -9.55 1.04
N HIS A 313 4.16 -8.67 1.35
CA HIS A 313 5.35 -9.02 2.14
C HIS A 313 5.04 -9.41 3.60
N LEU A 314 3.90 -8.96 4.12
CA LEU A 314 3.43 -9.28 5.48
C LEU A 314 2.47 -10.48 5.52
N ASP A 315 2.27 -11.18 4.41
CA ASP A 315 1.30 -12.27 4.26
C ASP A 315 -0.16 -11.83 4.53
N PHE A 316 -0.48 -10.55 4.26
CA PHE A 316 -1.83 -9.99 4.38
C PHE A 316 -2.61 -10.01 3.06
N TRP A 317 -1.92 -10.16 1.93
CA TRP A 317 -2.52 -10.16 0.60
C TRP A 317 -1.90 -11.24 -0.30
N PRO A 318 -2.65 -11.76 -1.30
CA PRO A 318 -2.11 -12.70 -2.30
C PRO A 318 -0.91 -12.12 -3.06
N THR A 319 -0.04 -13.00 -3.52
CA THR A 319 1.08 -12.59 -4.39
C THR A 319 0.56 -11.94 -5.66
N LEU A 320 1.07 -10.76 -5.98
CA LEU A 320 0.70 -9.94 -7.13
C LEU A 320 1.87 -9.82 -8.10
N LYS A 321 1.56 -9.48 -9.35
CA LYS A 321 2.60 -9.17 -10.34
C LYS A 321 3.02 -7.71 -10.20
N PHE A 322 4.23 -7.49 -9.68
CA PHE A 322 4.84 -6.17 -9.57
C PHE A 322 5.54 -5.80 -10.87
N LYS A 323 5.38 -4.55 -11.29
CA LYS A 323 6.18 -3.94 -12.35
C LYS A 323 6.90 -2.73 -11.77
N TYR A 324 8.17 -2.59 -12.06
CA TYR A 324 9.01 -1.48 -11.60
C TYR A 324 9.38 -0.60 -12.79
N PRO A 325 8.65 0.50 -13.02
CA PRO A 325 8.91 1.38 -14.18
C PRO A 325 10.25 2.11 -14.10
N SER A 326 10.81 2.26 -12.90
CA SER A 326 12.07 2.96 -12.66
C SER A 326 13.05 2.14 -11.81
N ARG A 327 14.30 2.62 -11.69
CA ARG A 327 15.31 2.04 -10.80
C ARG A 327 15.04 2.30 -9.30
N ASN A 328 14.08 3.16 -8.98
CA ASN A 328 13.73 3.45 -7.60
C ASN A 328 12.74 2.39 -7.10
N LYS A 329 13.10 1.66 -6.04
CA LYS A 329 12.28 0.60 -5.44
C LYS A 329 10.89 1.08 -5.03
N GLY A 330 10.77 2.35 -4.64
CA GLY A 330 9.49 2.94 -4.24
C GLY A 330 8.46 3.13 -5.37
N GLN A 331 8.88 3.07 -6.65
CA GLN A 331 7.96 3.23 -7.78
C GLN A 331 7.48 1.86 -8.28
N ILE A 332 6.36 1.44 -7.72
CA ILE A 332 5.73 0.16 -8.02
C ILE A 332 4.46 0.40 -8.84
N TYR A 333 4.20 -0.45 -9.84
CA TYR A 333 2.95 -0.51 -10.56
C TYR A 333 2.35 -1.91 -10.48
N ILE A 334 1.09 -2.02 -10.07
CA ILE A 334 0.38 -3.28 -9.90
C ILE A 334 -0.89 -3.23 -10.78
N PRO A 335 -0.89 -3.89 -11.97
CA PRO A 335 -2.00 -3.77 -12.92
C PRO A 335 -3.37 -4.16 -12.35
N GLN A 336 -3.44 -5.24 -11.57
CA GLN A 336 -4.68 -5.73 -10.97
C GLN A 336 -5.27 -4.68 -10.00
N ILE A 337 -4.42 -4.10 -9.16
CA ILE A 337 -4.84 -3.07 -8.19
C ILE A 337 -5.21 -1.77 -8.90
N ASN A 338 -4.45 -1.38 -9.93
CA ASN A 338 -4.79 -0.21 -10.75
C ASN A 338 -6.20 -0.31 -11.33
N ASN A 339 -6.53 -1.45 -11.92
CA ASN A 339 -7.86 -1.67 -12.49
C ASN A 339 -8.96 -1.70 -11.42
N MET A 340 -8.69 -2.32 -10.27
CA MET A 340 -9.63 -2.34 -9.15
C MET A 340 -9.91 -0.92 -8.63
N LEU A 341 -8.86 -0.14 -8.35
CA LEU A 341 -9.00 1.25 -7.89
C LEU A 341 -9.71 2.11 -8.93
N TYR A 342 -9.39 1.94 -10.22
CA TYR A 342 -10.06 2.66 -11.32
C TYR A 342 -11.57 2.44 -11.31
N ILE A 343 -12.00 1.16 -11.30
CA ILE A 343 -13.43 0.82 -11.30
C ILE A 343 -14.13 1.41 -10.07
N LEU A 344 -13.53 1.23 -8.90
CA LEU A 344 -14.11 1.75 -7.64
C LEU A 344 -14.17 3.29 -7.63
N CYS A 345 -13.15 3.97 -8.16
CA CYS A 345 -13.14 5.42 -8.28
C CYS A 345 -14.25 5.94 -9.23
N ILE A 346 -14.43 5.30 -10.39
CA ILE A 346 -15.54 5.64 -11.30
C ILE A 346 -16.89 5.39 -10.65
N VAL A 347 -17.08 4.26 -9.96
CA VAL A 347 -18.31 3.98 -9.20
C VAL A 347 -18.57 5.09 -8.17
N THR A 348 -17.53 5.55 -7.46
CA THR A 348 -17.63 6.64 -6.48
C THR A 348 -18.12 7.94 -7.14
N VAL A 349 -17.54 8.32 -8.27
CA VAL A 349 -17.95 9.53 -9.00
C VAL A 349 -19.39 9.45 -9.47
N LEU A 350 -19.80 8.31 -10.03
CA LEU A 350 -21.17 8.11 -10.53
C LEU A 350 -22.21 8.06 -9.40
N LEU A 351 -21.83 7.49 -8.24
CA LEU A 351 -22.71 7.37 -7.08
C LEU A 351 -22.96 8.71 -6.40
N PHE A 352 -21.89 9.48 -6.15
CA PHE A 352 -21.97 10.72 -5.36
C PHE A 352 -22.14 11.98 -6.19
N GLN A 353 -21.64 12.01 -7.43
CA GLN A 353 -21.77 13.09 -8.43
C GLN A 353 -21.18 14.46 -8.02
N THR A 354 -21.20 14.83 -6.75
CA THR A 354 -20.72 16.11 -6.23
C THR A 354 -19.68 15.93 -5.13
N SER A 355 -18.74 16.87 -5.02
CA SER A 355 -17.73 16.85 -3.95
C SER A 355 -18.36 16.87 -2.56
N ALA A 356 -19.47 17.56 -2.39
CA ALA A 356 -20.19 17.67 -1.12
C ALA A 356 -20.69 16.32 -0.56
N HIS A 357 -21.19 15.46 -1.43
CA HIS A 357 -21.59 14.11 -1.01
C HIS A 357 -20.38 13.21 -0.73
N MET A 358 -19.28 13.40 -1.47
CA MET A 358 -18.04 12.66 -1.25
C MET A 358 -17.34 13.04 0.07
N GLU A 359 -17.47 14.28 0.54
CA GLU A 359 -16.89 14.75 1.82
C GLU A 359 -17.38 13.92 3.01
N ALA A 360 -18.65 13.49 2.98
CA ALA A 360 -19.23 12.66 4.04
C ALA A 360 -18.61 11.26 4.08
N ALA A 361 -18.29 10.70 2.91
CA ALA A 361 -17.62 9.42 2.77
C ALA A 361 -16.15 9.51 3.19
N TYR A 362 -15.47 10.60 2.86
CA TYR A 362 -14.05 10.81 3.00
C TYR A 362 -13.57 10.84 4.46
N GLY A 363 -14.23 11.61 5.31
CA GLY A 363 -13.77 11.88 6.67
C GLY A 363 -13.69 10.64 7.58
N LEU A 364 -14.55 9.63 7.37
CA LEU A 364 -14.65 8.51 8.27
C LEU A 364 -13.48 7.51 8.11
N SER A 365 -13.03 7.25 6.88
CA SER A 365 -11.89 6.36 6.63
C SER A 365 -10.59 6.91 7.22
N ILE A 366 -10.33 8.20 6.99
CA ILE A 366 -9.08 8.83 7.46
C ILE A 366 -9.02 8.89 8.98
N THR A 367 -10.14 9.19 9.67
CA THR A 367 -10.14 9.22 11.13
C THR A 367 -9.84 7.85 11.74
N ILE A 368 -10.31 6.75 11.14
CA ILE A 368 -9.96 5.39 11.58
C ILE A 368 -8.48 5.12 11.33
N THR A 369 -7.94 5.50 10.17
CA THR A 369 -6.50 5.34 9.89
C THR A 369 -5.65 6.13 10.88
N MET A 370 -6.04 7.36 11.22
CA MET A 370 -5.32 8.17 12.22
C MET A 370 -5.32 7.53 13.61
N LEU A 371 -6.46 7.00 14.07
CA LEU A 371 -6.58 6.29 15.35
C LEU A 371 -5.69 5.04 15.37
N THR A 372 -5.68 4.25 14.28
CA THR A 372 -4.83 3.05 14.19
C THR A 372 -3.34 3.41 14.20
N THR A 373 -2.94 4.47 13.52
CA THR A 373 -1.58 4.99 13.53
C THR A 373 -1.19 5.48 14.92
N THR A 374 -2.07 6.19 15.64
CA THR A 374 -1.83 6.65 17.01
C THR A 374 -1.57 5.48 17.96
N ILE A 375 -2.40 4.44 17.92
CA ILE A 375 -2.22 3.24 18.73
C ILE A 375 -0.87 2.56 18.44
N MET A 376 -0.53 2.39 17.16
CA MET A 376 0.72 1.73 16.79
C MET A 376 1.95 2.59 17.10
N LEU A 377 1.88 3.93 16.94
CA LEU A 377 2.94 4.84 17.35
C LEU A 377 3.18 4.81 18.86
N ALA A 378 2.13 4.72 19.67
CA ALA A 378 2.28 4.57 21.12
C ALA A 378 3.04 3.29 21.49
N VAL A 379 2.74 2.17 20.82
CA VAL A 379 3.49 0.91 20.98
C VAL A 379 4.95 1.07 20.53
N TYR A 380 5.18 1.73 19.39
CA TYR A 380 6.53 2.01 18.90
C TYR A 380 7.34 2.87 19.88
N LEU A 381 6.77 3.97 20.38
CA LEU A 381 7.41 4.84 21.36
C LEU A 381 7.77 4.07 22.65
N ARG A 382 6.86 3.20 23.12
CA ARG A 382 7.13 2.33 24.26
C ARG A 382 8.29 1.38 24.02
N GLN A 383 8.41 0.82 22.84
CA GLN A 383 9.52 -0.07 22.47
C GLN A 383 10.87 0.66 22.34
N ARG A 384 10.85 1.97 22.11
CA ARG A 384 12.03 2.87 22.05
C ARG A 384 12.45 3.39 23.44
N PHE A 385 11.94 2.79 24.52
CA PHE A 385 12.23 3.17 25.92
C PHE A 385 11.81 4.61 26.29
N THR A 386 10.82 5.16 25.57
CA THR A 386 10.22 6.45 25.96
C THR A 386 9.51 6.29 27.32
N PRO A 387 9.63 7.25 28.25
CA PRO A 387 8.97 7.20 29.54
C PRO A 387 7.47 6.95 29.43
N HIS A 388 6.92 6.09 30.29
CA HIS A 388 5.52 5.65 30.22
C HIS A 388 4.53 6.81 30.29
N TRP A 389 4.85 7.85 31.07
CA TRP A 389 3.98 9.02 31.19
C TRP A 389 3.90 9.85 29.91
N ILE A 390 5.02 9.94 29.13
CA ILE A 390 5.03 10.63 27.83
C ILE A 390 4.17 9.84 26.82
N VAL A 391 4.31 8.50 26.79
CA VAL A 391 3.49 7.64 25.94
C VAL A 391 2.02 7.73 26.34
N GLY A 392 1.73 7.74 27.64
CA GLY A 392 0.38 7.91 28.18
C GLY A 392 -0.22 9.27 27.80
N ALA A 393 0.53 10.35 27.96
CA ALA A 393 0.10 11.70 27.58
C ALA A 393 -0.14 11.81 26.05
N PHE A 394 0.77 11.27 25.24
CA PHE A 394 0.61 11.19 23.80
C PHE A 394 -0.70 10.47 23.43
N LEU A 395 -0.91 9.29 24.00
CA LEU A 395 -2.11 8.49 23.72
C LEU A 395 -3.39 9.22 24.15
N ALA A 396 -3.40 9.80 25.34
CA ALA A 396 -4.57 10.52 25.88
C ALA A 396 -4.94 11.72 24.99
N VAL A 397 -3.96 12.55 24.63
CA VAL A 397 -4.19 13.76 23.82
C VAL A 397 -4.70 13.38 22.42
N TYR A 398 -4.00 12.45 21.74
CA TYR A 398 -4.38 12.12 20.35
C TYR A 398 -5.64 11.28 20.27
N LEU A 399 -5.88 10.33 21.17
CA LEU A 399 -7.16 9.60 21.20
C LEU A 399 -8.34 10.51 21.50
N LEU A 400 -8.16 11.55 22.33
CA LEU A 400 -9.21 12.52 22.59
C LEU A 400 -9.52 13.34 21.33
N ILE A 401 -8.50 13.93 20.69
CA ILE A 401 -8.69 14.76 19.49
C ILE A 401 -9.28 13.93 18.34
N GLU A 402 -8.64 12.77 18.05
CA GLU A 402 -9.05 11.90 16.94
C GLU A 402 -10.36 11.18 17.22
N GLY A 403 -10.64 10.89 18.48
CA GLY A 403 -11.92 10.36 18.91
C GLY A 403 -13.06 11.32 18.67
N PHE A 404 -12.89 12.61 18.93
CA PHE A 404 -13.87 13.63 18.58
C PHE A 404 -14.03 13.76 17.07
N PHE A 405 -12.95 13.76 16.29
CA PHE A 405 -13.05 13.75 14.83
C PHE A 405 -13.76 12.51 14.30
N PHE A 406 -13.49 11.34 14.85
CA PHE A 406 -14.16 10.09 14.48
C PHE A 406 -15.65 10.16 14.78
N LEU A 407 -16.03 10.56 15.99
CA LEU A 407 -17.43 10.70 16.38
C LEU A 407 -18.15 11.75 15.52
N ALA A 408 -17.50 12.87 15.22
CA ALA A 408 -18.04 13.91 14.34
C ALA A 408 -18.30 13.41 12.92
N ASN A 409 -17.37 12.62 12.36
CA ASN A 409 -17.57 12.03 11.03
C ASN A 409 -18.55 10.85 11.04
N LEU A 410 -18.74 10.18 12.19
CA LEU A 410 -19.71 9.10 12.33
C LEU A 410 -21.16 9.61 12.15
N THR A 411 -21.47 10.85 12.49
CA THR A 411 -22.79 11.45 12.20
C THR A 411 -23.10 11.51 10.71
N LYS A 412 -22.07 11.56 9.87
CA LYS A 412 -22.19 11.57 8.40
C LYS A 412 -22.29 10.16 7.80
N PHE A 413 -22.34 9.09 8.64
CA PHE A 413 -22.38 7.69 8.17
C PHE A 413 -23.49 7.45 7.16
N ALA A 414 -24.72 7.86 7.47
CA ALA A 414 -25.90 7.67 6.59
C ALA A 414 -25.79 8.49 5.28
N HIS A 415 -25.04 9.58 5.27
CA HIS A 415 -24.93 10.50 4.13
C HIS A 415 -23.75 10.16 3.18
N GLY A 416 -23.09 9.00 3.37
CA GLY A 416 -22.01 8.56 2.48
C GLY A 416 -20.89 7.80 3.19
N GLY A 417 -20.71 7.98 4.51
CA GLY A 417 -19.68 7.29 5.30
C GLY A 417 -19.78 5.77 5.28
N TRP A 418 -20.98 5.22 5.07
CA TRP A 418 -21.20 3.77 4.92
C TRP A 418 -20.40 3.17 3.76
N PHE A 419 -20.22 3.93 2.67
CA PHE A 419 -19.52 3.44 1.48
C PHE A 419 -18.04 3.14 1.76
N THR A 420 -17.33 4.05 2.41
CA THR A 420 -15.93 3.85 2.81
C THR A 420 -15.74 2.73 3.81
N ILE A 421 -16.66 2.62 4.77
CA ILE A 421 -16.62 1.50 5.72
C ILE A 421 -16.85 0.17 5.00
N MET A 422 -17.78 0.11 4.05
CA MET A 422 -18.00 -1.08 3.22
C MET A 422 -16.74 -1.46 2.43
N LEU A 423 -16.08 -0.48 1.79
CA LEU A 423 -14.82 -0.72 1.08
C LEU A 423 -13.71 -1.21 2.03
N ALA A 424 -13.55 -0.54 3.17
CA ALA A 424 -12.55 -0.92 4.17
C ALA A 424 -12.81 -2.32 4.73
N LEU A 425 -14.06 -2.67 5.02
CA LEU A 425 -14.44 -4.00 5.46
C LEU A 425 -14.21 -5.07 4.38
N PHE A 426 -14.50 -4.75 3.12
CA PHE A 426 -14.24 -5.66 2.01
C PHE A 426 -12.76 -5.97 1.88
N VAL A 427 -11.90 -4.94 1.79
CA VAL A 427 -10.44 -5.10 1.69
C VAL A 427 -9.88 -5.76 2.96
N GLY A 428 -10.30 -5.31 4.15
CA GLY A 428 -9.87 -5.85 5.43
C GLY A 428 -10.28 -7.32 5.62
N SER A 429 -11.45 -7.72 5.12
CA SER A 429 -11.89 -9.12 5.15
C SER A 429 -11.00 -10.01 4.28
N ILE A 430 -10.61 -9.55 3.08
CA ILE A 430 -9.66 -10.27 2.23
C ILE A 430 -8.32 -10.42 2.95
N MET A 431 -7.80 -9.33 3.54
CA MET A 431 -6.54 -9.36 4.31
C MET A 431 -6.62 -10.33 5.49
N TYR A 432 -7.71 -10.31 6.25
CA TYR A 432 -7.89 -11.17 7.42
C TYR A 432 -8.00 -12.65 7.03
N ILE A 433 -8.81 -12.99 6.01
CA ILE A 433 -8.98 -14.37 5.52
C ILE A 433 -7.65 -14.91 5.01
N TRP A 434 -6.92 -14.12 4.22
CA TRP A 434 -5.62 -14.50 3.68
C TRP A 434 -4.60 -14.78 4.79
N TYR A 435 -4.43 -13.85 5.72
CA TYR A 435 -3.52 -13.97 6.86
C TYR A 435 -3.87 -15.18 7.75
N ARG A 436 -5.16 -15.36 8.05
CA ARG A 436 -5.62 -16.48 8.85
C ARG A 436 -5.37 -17.83 8.16
N ALA A 437 -5.67 -17.92 6.88
CA ALA A 437 -5.40 -19.10 6.08
C ALA A 437 -3.89 -19.41 6.02
N TRP A 438 -3.06 -18.36 5.84
CA TRP A 438 -1.60 -18.50 5.86
C TRP A 438 -1.08 -19.02 7.20
N ASN A 439 -1.58 -18.50 8.31
CA ASN A 439 -1.22 -18.99 9.65
C ASN A 439 -1.66 -20.43 9.90
N ILE A 440 -2.84 -20.83 9.40
CA ILE A 440 -3.30 -22.22 9.45
C ILE A 440 -2.31 -23.10 8.65
N ARG A 441 -1.98 -22.70 7.43
CA ARG A 441 -1.02 -23.43 6.58
C ARG A 441 0.35 -23.57 7.23
N ARG A 442 0.87 -22.51 7.84
CA ARG A 442 2.19 -22.46 8.48
C ARG A 442 2.30 -23.39 9.67
N LYS A 443 1.23 -23.62 10.43
CA LYS A 443 1.20 -24.61 11.55
C LYS A 443 1.45 -26.04 11.10
N TYR A 444 1.17 -26.35 9.84
CA TYR A 444 1.28 -27.70 9.27
C TYR A 444 2.42 -27.81 8.24
N LEU A 445 3.23 -26.76 8.07
CA LEU A 445 4.47 -26.84 7.33
C LEU A 445 5.48 -27.63 8.18
N LYS A 446 5.87 -28.80 7.68
CA LYS A 446 6.98 -29.57 8.24
C LYS A 446 8.18 -29.42 7.34
N PHE A 447 9.31 -29.21 7.98
CA PHE A 447 10.61 -29.16 7.34
C PHE A 447 11.42 -30.34 7.86
N ASN A 448 12.07 -31.03 6.95
CA ASN A 448 12.93 -32.18 7.26
C ASN A 448 14.38 -31.82 6.94
N LYS A 449 15.31 -32.41 7.63
CA LYS A 449 16.74 -32.34 7.25
C LYS A 449 16.93 -33.13 5.96
N LEU A 450 17.52 -32.50 4.98
CA LEU A 450 17.74 -33.13 3.67
C LEU A 450 18.76 -34.28 3.75
N SER A 451 19.75 -34.17 4.64
CA SER A 451 20.74 -35.21 4.90
C SER A 451 20.15 -36.58 5.29
N ASP A 452 18.96 -36.57 5.94
CA ASP A 452 18.32 -37.82 6.37
C ASP A 452 17.75 -38.64 5.20
N TYR A 453 17.74 -38.08 4.00
CA TYR A 453 17.20 -38.69 2.78
C TYR A 453 18.23 -38.91 1.67
N TYR A 454 19.52 -38.62 1.91
CA TYR A 454 20.58 -38.77 0.90
C TYR A 454 20.70 -40.19 0.41
N ASP A 455 20.76 -41.16 1.32
CA ASP A 455 20.89 -42.59 0.97
C ASP A 455 19.68 -43.05 0.15
N ILE A 456 18.48 -42.65 0.54
CA ILE A 456 17.24 -43.01 -0.16
C ILE A 456 17.23 -42.46 -1.59
N ILE A 457 17.69 -41.20 -1.79
CA ILE A 457 17.75 -40.56 -3.12
C ILE A 457 18.78 -41.31 -4.01
N CYS A 458 19.93 -41.71 -3.44
CA CYS A 458 20.93 -42.51 -4.14
C CYS A 458 20.39 -43.88 -4.53
N ASP A 459 19.69 -44.56 -3.61
CA ASP A 459 19.08 -45.85 -3.87
C ASP A 459 18.00 -45.77 -4.97
N ILE A 460 17.15 -44.73 -4.96
CA ILE A 460 16.17 -44.50 -6.03
C ILE A 460 16.85 -44.25 -7.39
N LYS A 461 17.96 -43.49 -7.43
CA LYS A 461 18.74 -43.28 -8.65
C LYS A 461 19.29 -44.62 -9.19
N ALA A 462 19.77 -45.49 -8.32
CA ALA A 462 20.37 -46.77 -8.67
C ALA A 462 19.36 -47.87 -9.04
N ASP A 463 18.12 -47.76 -8.57
CA ASP A 463 17.08 -48.79 -8.78
C ASP A 463 16.50 -48.75 -10.20
N GLU A 464 17.01 -49.68 -11.04
CA GLU A 464 16.54 -49.81 -12.44
C GLU A 464 15.10 -50.34 -12.57
N THR A 465 14.53 -50.92 -11.51
CA THR A 465 13.13 -51.38 -11.52
C THR A 465 12.15 -50.19 -11.52
N ILE A 466 12.59 -49.00 -11.07
CA ILE A 466 11.82 -47.78 -11.13
C ILE A 466 11.99 -47.13 -12.51
N PRO A 467 10.91 -46.92 -13.29
CA PRO A 467 11.01 -46.24 -14.58
C PRO A 467 11.63 -44.86 -14.41
N LYS A 468 12.61 -44.52 -15.27
CA LYS A 468 13.21 -43.17 -15.26
C LYS A 468 12.15 -42.14 -15.55
N TYR A 469 11.97 -41.16 -14.64
CA TYR A 469 10.99 -40.11 -14.75
C TYR A 469 11.47 -38.93 -15.63
N ALA A 470 12.76 -38.58 -15.47
CA ALA A 470 13.45 -37.56 -16.24
C ALA A 470 14.96 -37.74 -16.13
N THR A 471 15.76 -37.15 -17.00
CA THR A 471 17.18 -36.99 -16.77
C THR A 471 17.45 -36.00 -15.65
N ASN A 472 16.85 -34.82 -15.76
CA ASN A 472 17.03 -33.70 -14.81
C ASN A 472 15.69 -33.32 -14.22
N LEU A 473 15.54 -33.42 -12.90
CA LEU A 473 14.33 -33.16 -12.17
C LEU A 473 14.49 -31.91 -11.30
N VAL A 474 13.68 -30.90 -11.54
CA VAL A 474 13.79 -29.58 -10.91
C VAL A 474 12.64 -29.33 -9.95
N TYR A 475 12.98 -29.06 -8.70
CA TYR A 475 12.05 -28.69 -7.64
C TYR A 475 12.30 -27.26 -7.17
N ILE A 476 11.24 -26.53 -6.84
CA ILE A 476 11.30 -25.21 -6.24
C ILE A 476 11.17 -25.36 -4.73
N ARG A 477 12.22 -24.99 -3.99
CA ARG A 477 12.19 -24.97 -2.52
C ARG A 477 11.91 -23.56 -1.99
N GLN A 478 11.29 -23.48 -0.81
CA GLN A 478 10.96 -22.23 -0.13
C GLN A 478 11.90 -21.93 1.06
N SER A 479 12.74 -22.90 1.46
CA SER A 479 13.67 -22.74 2.57
C SER A 479 14.91 -21.95 2.12
N ASP A 480 15.30 -20.95 2.92
CA ASP A 480 16.56 -20.21 2.74
C ASP A 480 17.79 -21.07 3.07
N ARG A 481 17.60 -22.13 3.86
CA ARG A 481 18.68 -23.04 4.29
C ARG A 481 18.79 -24.21 3.34
N GLU A 482 20.00 -24.53 2.92
CA GLU A 482 20.28 -25.62 1.96
C GLU A 482 20.10 -27.00 2.57
N ASP A 483 20.32 -27.14 3.89
CA ASP A 483 20.21 -28.37 4.64
C ASP A 483 18.78 -28.79 5.00
N VAL A 484 17.78 -27.97 4.65
CA VAL A 484 16.38 -28.15 5.06
C VAL A 484 15.45 -28.06 3.87
N VAL A 485 14.54 -29.00 3.76
CA VAL A 485 13.55 -29.07 2.67
C VAL A 485 12.14 -29.31 3.23
N GLU A 486 11.13 -28.83 2.51
CA GLU A 486 9.74 -29.07 2.88
C GLU A 486 9.34 -30.54 2.69
N ASP A 487 8.59 -31.07 3.64
CA ASP A 487 8.02 -32.41 3.63
C ASP A 487 7.30 -32.78 2.31
N LYS A 488 6.66 -31.80 1.67
CA LYS A 488 5.97 -31.99 0.38
C LYS A 488 6.90 -32.40 -0.77
N LEU A 489 8.16 -31.91 -0.78
CA LEU A 489 9.15 -32.29 -1.79
C LEU A 489 9.58 -33.74 -1.59
N ILE A 490 9.90 -34.11 -0.35
CA ILE A 490 10.25 -35.49 0.01
C ILE A 490 9.08 -36.43 -0.32
N TYR A 491 7.85 -36.05 0.03
CA TYR A 491 6.65 -36.82 -0.31
C TYR A 491 6.50 -36.99 -1.83
N SER A 492 6.78 -35.95 -2.62
CA SER A 492 6.72 -36.02 -4.09
C SER A 492 7.78 -36.95 -4.68
N ILE A 493 9.01 -36.92 -4.15
CA ILE A 493 10.13 -37.72 -4.66
C ILE A 493 9.94 -39.18 -4.29
N ILE A 494 9.53 -39.48 -3.05
CA ILE A 494 9.58 -40.83 -2.47
C ILE A 494 8.21 -41.49 -2.40
N ASN A 495 7.21 -40.79 -1.76
CA ASN A 495 5.97 -41.45 -1.32
C ASN A 495 4.86 -41.47 -2.34
N LYS A 496 4.70 -40.40 -3.12
CA LYS A 496 3.61 -40.32 -4.11
C LYS A 496 3.82 -41.29 -5.26
N GLN A 497 4.98 -41.25 -5.82
CA GLN A 497 5.51 -42.17 -6.80
C GLN A 497 7.02 -41.98 -6.82
N PRO A 498 7.83 -42.99 -6.55
CA PRO A 498 9.28 -42.85 -6.63
C PRO A 498 9.69 -42.29 -7.99
N LYS A 499 10.41 -41.17 -7.99
CA LYS A 499 10.82 -40.49 -9.23
C LYS A 499 12.31 -40.67 -9.43
N ARG A 500 12.67 -41.64 -10.21
CA ARG A 500 14.05 -41.88 -10.63
C ARG A 500 14.50 -40.82 -11.62
N ALA A 501 15.55 -40.08 -11.27
CA ALA A 501 16.22 -39.12 -12.15
C ALA A 501 17.74 -39.29 -12.01
N ASP A 502 18.48 -38.82 -13.01
CA ASP A 502 19.95 -38.85 -12.89
C ASP A 502 20.40 -37.69 -11.99
N HIS A 503 19.79 -36.52 -12.14
CA HIS A 503 20.09 -35.33 -11.34
C HIS A 503 18.82 -34.70 -10.78
N TYR A 504 18.92 -34.24 -9.54
CA TYR A 504 17.86 -33.49 -8.83
C TYR A 504 18.37 -32.08 -8.55
N PHE A 505 17.61 -31.07 -8.97
CA PHE A 505 17.90 -29.65 -8.73
C PHE A 505 16.89 -29.06 -7.76
N LEU A 506 17.39 -28.54 -6.64
CA LEU A 506 16.58 -27.80 -5.65
C LEU A 506 16.84 -26.31 -5.82
N VAL A 507 15.94 -25.60 -6.50
CA VAL A 507 16.13 -24.19 -6.82
C VAL A 507 15.38 -23.30 -5.85
N HIS A 508 16.04 -22.24 -5.38
CA HIS A 508 15.47 -21.23 -4.50
C HIS A 508 15.75 -19.83 -5.03
N PHE A 509 14.71 -18.96 -5.03
CA PHE A 509 14.86 -17.56 -5.39
C PHE A 509 15.02 -16.70 -4.14
N ILE A 510 16.10 -15.93 -4.08
CA ILE A 510 16.39 -14.95 -3.03
C ILE A 510 16.18 -13.56 -3.65
N TYR A 511 15.21 -12.81 -3.12
CA TYR A 511 14.95 -11.46 -3.60
C TYR A 511 15.86 -10.45 -2.89
N ASP A 512 16.63 -9.69 -3.69
CA ASP A 512 17.57 -8.67 -3.23
C ASP A 512 16.95 -7.27 -3.31
N ASP A 513 17.38 -6.40 -2.42
CA ASP A 513 16.99 -4.98 -2.39
C ASP A 513 17.64 -4.14 -3.52
N ALA A 514 18.65 -4.67 -4.20
CA ALA A 514 19.25 -4.03 -5.37
C ALA A 514 18.41 -4.26 -6.64
N PRO A 515 18.30 -3.25 -7.55
CA PRO A 515 17.36 -3.34 -8.67
C PRO A 515 17.71 -4.40 -9.72
N ASP A 516 18.97 -4.51 -10.07
CA ASP A 516 19.43 -5.25 -11.24
C ASP A 516 20.33 -6.46 -10.85
N THR A 517 20.28 -6.91 -9.59
CA THR A 517 21.04 -8.09 -9.13
C THR A 517 20.56 -9.32 -9.89
N LEU A 518 21.48 -10.06 -10.45
CA LEU A 518 21.23 -11.37 -11.03
C LEU A 518 22.52 -12.21 -10.90
N ASP A 519 22.57 -13.02 -9.87
CA ASP A 519 23.66 -13.95 -9.62
C ASP A 519 23.14 -15.24 -8.99
N TYR A 520 23.96 -16.28 -8.95
CA TYR A 520 23.59 -17.55 -8.38
C TYR A 520 24.73 -18.18 -7.58
N THR A 521 24.36 -19.08 -6.69
CA THR A 521 25.27 -20.03 -6.06
C THR A 521 24.76 -21.44 -6.33
N CYS A 522 25.66 -22.34 -6.68
CA CYS A 522 25.36 -23.76 -6.84
C CYS A 522 26.20 -24.55 -5.87
N SER A 523 25.56 -25.43 -5.08
CA SER A 523 26.20 -26.34 -4.13
C SER A 523 25.84 -27.77 -4.51
N GLU A 524 26.83 -28.61 -4.73
CA GLU A 524 26.63 -30.04 -4.93
C GLU A 524 26.49 -30.70 -3.56
N LEU A 525 25.30 -31.19 -3.23
CA LEU A 525 24.97 -31.81 -1.94
C LEU A 525 25.23 -33.31 -1.93
N ILE A 526 25.01 -33.97 -3.07
CA ILE A 526 25.36 -35.39 -3.32
C ILE A 526 26.04 -35.40 -4.68
N ASN A 527 27.25 -36.00 -4.69
CA ASN A 527 28.08 -36.03 -5.88
C ASN A 527 27.32 -36.58 -7.10
N ASP A 528 27.34 -35.83 -8.21
CA ASP A 528 26.69 -36.14 -9.48
C ASP A 528 25.19 -36.52 -9.35
N THR A 529 24.50 -36.05 -8.30
CA THR A 529 23.11 -36.45 -8.04
C THR A 529 22.21 -35.35 -7.59
N LEU A 530 22.59 -34.54 -6.57
CA LEU A 530 21.72 -33.54 -5.95
C LEU A 530 22.42 -32.19 -5.86
N TYR A 531 21.82 -31.21 -6.52
CA TYR A 531 22.31 -29.85 -6.59
C TYR A 531 21.35 -28.88 -5.90
N ALA A 532 21.88 -27.99 -5.08
CA ALA A 532 21.13 -26.87 -4.50
C ALA A 532 21.55 -25.58 -5.19
N ILE A 533 20.60 -24.92 -5.84
CA ILE A 533 20.82 -23.66 -6.57
C ILE A 533 20.07 -22.54 -5.86
N ASN A 534 20.79 -21.49 -5.49
CA ASN A 534 20.19 -20.24 -4.99
C ASN A 534 20.39 -19.17 -6.04
N ILE A 535 19.30 -18.61 -6.56
CA ILE A 535 19.32 -17.53 -7.56
C ILE A 535 18.94 -16.23 -6.83
N ARG A 536 19.85 -15.26 -6.76
CA ARG A 536 19.56 -13.93 -6.26
C ARG A 536 19.06 -13.06 -7.39
N VAL A 537 17.86 -12.51 -7.21
CA VAL A 537 17.21 -11.63 -8.19
C VAL A 537 16.91 -10.29 -7.56
N GLY A 538 17.30 -9.22 -8.24
CA GLY A 538 16.93 -7.86 -7.87
C GLY A 538 15.44 -7.60 -8.11
N PHE A 539 14.87 -6.62 -7.43
CA PHE A 539 13.43 -6.35 -7.48
C PHE A 539 12.89 -6.00 -8.88
N ARG A 540 13.72 -5.54 -9.81
CA ARG A 540 13.34 -5.25 -11.22
C ARG A 540 13.47 -6.45 -12.14
N VAL A 541 14.22 -7.45 -11.73
CA VAL A 541 14.49 -8.62 -12.55
C VAL A 541 13.31 -9.58 -12.46
N ASN A 542 12.70 -9.91 -13.58
CA ASN A 542 11.64 -10.92 -13.62
C ASN A 542 12.23 -12.30 -13.31
N PRO A 543 11.68 -13.08 -12.38
CA PRO A 543 12.17 -14.41 -12.07
C PRO A 543 11.80 -15.41 -13.19
N LEU A 544 12.64 -15.50 -14.21
CA LEU A 544 12.45 -16.40 -15.35
C LEU A 544 13.24 -17.72 -15.11
N MET A 545 12.62 -18.64 -14.38
CA MET A 545 13.23 -19.89 -13.93
C MET A 545 13.88 -20.68 -15.08
N THR A 546 13.15 -20.90 -16.16
CA THR A 546 13.61 -21.70 -17.31
C THR A 546 14.86 -21.10 -17.95
N LEU A 547 14.86 -19.76 -18.12
CA LEU A 547 15.99 -19.06 -18.74
C LEU A 547 17.23 -19.08 -17.85
N TYR A 548 17.07 -18.81 -16.56
CA TYR A 548 18.19 -18.74 -15.63
C TYR A 548 18.79 -20.12 -15.36
N LEU A 549 17.95 -21.14 -15.20
CA LEU A 549 18.45 -22.50 -15.03
C LEU A 549 19.26 -22.96 -16.24
N ARG A 550 18.79 -22.60 -17.47
CA ARG A 550 19.56 -22.91 -18.69
C ARG A 550 20.94 -22.26 -18.67
N GLN A 551 21.05 -20.99 -18.32
CA GLN A 551 22.33 -20.28 -18.21
C GLN A 551 23.23 -20.92 -17.14
N ILE A 552 22.68 -21.25 -15.96
CA ILE A 552 23.42 -21.91 -14.88
C ILE A 552 23.96 -23.27 -15.34
N VAL A 553 23.14 -24.05 -16.04
CA VAL A 553 23.59 -25.35 -16.57
C VAL A 553 24.67 -25.17 -17.63
N GLU A 554 24.56 -24.17 -18.52
CA GLU A 554 25.62 -23.85 -19.49
C GLU A 554 26.97 -23.49 -18.79
N ASP A 555 26.91 -22.73 -17.68
CA ASP A 555 28.09 -22.40 -16.87
C ASP A 555 28.70 -23.66 -16.20
N LEU A 556 27.84 -24.51 -15.59
CA LEU A 556 28.30 -25.75 -14.95
C LEU A 556 28.96 -26.74 -15.95
N ILE A 557 28.50 -26.76 -17.19
CA ILE A 557 29.11 -27.54 -18.27
C ILE A 557 30.48 -26.97 -18.64
N ALA A 558 30.58 -25.63 -18.76
CA ALA A 558 31.83 -24.95 -19.08
C ALA A 558 32.92 -25.23 -18.00
N GLU A 559 32.51 -25.31 -16.75
CA GLU A 559 33.35 -25.65 -15.60
C GLU A 559 33.62 -27.17 -15.45
N LYS A 560 33.02 -28.00 -16.32
CA LYS A 560 33.10 -29.48 -16.26
C LYS A 560 32.54 -30.10 -14.96
N GLN A 561 31.61 -29.39 -14.34
CA GLN A 561 30.95 -29.86 -13.11
C GLN A 561 29.64 -30.63 -13.42
N PHE A 562 29.17 -30.62 -14.68
CA PHE A 562 27.90 -31.21 -15.07
C PHE A 562 27.94 -31.73 -16.52
N ASP A 563 27.38 -32.92 -16.76
CA ASP A 563 27.17 -33.47 -18.10
C ASP A 563 25.71 -33.34 -18.50
N ILE A 564 25.42 -32.49 -19.52
CA ILE A 564 24.06 -32.23 -20.01
C ILE A 564 23.48 -33.40 -20.82
N ARG A 565 24.28 -34.36 -21.25
CA ARG A 565 23.82 -35.43 -22.13
C ARG A 565 22.70 -36.24 -21.51
N SER A 566 21.80 -36.70 -22.36
CA SER A 566 20.65 -37.49 -21.92
C SER A 566 21.09 -38.78 -21.22
N GLY A 567 20.51 -39.05 -20.05
CA GLY A 567 20.71 -40.29 -19.34
C GLY A 567 20.02 -41.51 -19.97
N TYR A 568 19.34 -41.35 -21.12
CA TYR A 568 18.81 -42.47 -21.89
C TYR A 568 19.88 -42.96 -22.87
N PRO A 569 20.30 -44.27 -22.81
CA PRO A 569 21.38 -44.78 -23.64
C PRO A 569 21.20 -44.55 -25.15
N SER A 570 19.97 -44.61 -25.63
CA SER A 570 19.62 -44.37 -27.03
C SER A 570 19.90 -42.93 -27.48
N LEU A 571 19.64 -41.94 -26.62
CA LEU A 571 19.83 -40.52 -26.89
C LEU A 571 21.26 -40.06 -26.60
N HIS A 572 21.87 -40.62 -25.60
CA HIS A 572 23.27 -40.37 -25.22
C HIS A 572 24.25 -40.60 -26.37
N LYS A 573 24.04 -41.68 -27.13
CA LYS A 573 24.85 -42.02 -28.33
C LYS A 573 24.85 -40.92 -29.38
N HIS A 574 23.81 -40.10 -29.42
CA HIS A 574 23.64 -39.01 -30.38
C HIS A 574 23.96 -37.63 -29.81
N ASN A 575 24.58 -37.57 -28.61
CA ASN A 575 24.87 -36.32 -27.89
C ASN A 575 23.65 -35.40 -27.70
N ILE A 576 22.45 -35.98 -27.55
CA ILE A 576 21.23 -35.23 -27.29
C ILE A 576 21.20 -34.81 -25.83
N ALA A 577 20.86 -33.57 -25.56
CA ALA A 577 20.73 -33.04 -24.20
C ALA A 577 19.62 -33.75 -23.41
N GLY A 578 19.86 -33.96 -22.12
CA GLY A 578 18.86 -34.49 -21.20
C GLY A 578 17.66 -33.61 -21.03
N ASP A 579 16.51 -34.23 -20.83
CA ASP A 579 15.25 -33.53 -20.55
C ASP A 579 15.27 -32.93 -19.15
N PHE A 580 14.69 -31.71 -19.03
CA PHE A 580 14.44 -31.03 -17.76
C PHE A 580 12.95 -31.05 -17.49
N ARG A 581 12.55 -31.56 -16.31
CA ARG A 581 11.17 -31.50 -15.84
C ARG A 581 11.07 -30.70 -14.55
N PHE A 582 10.20 -29.71 -14.57
CA PHE A 582 9.90 -28.87 -13.41
C PHE A 582 8.70 -29.44 -12.67
N ILE A 583 8.81 -29.62 -11.35
CA ILE A 583 7.70 -30.05 -10.50
C ILE A 583 7.29 -28.92 -9.58
N VAL A 584 6.08 -28.43 -9.80
CA VAL A 584 5.43 -27.45 -8.93
C VAL A 584 4.41 -28.18 -8.05
N ILE A 585 4.56 -28.09 -6.73
CA ILE A 585 3.74 -28.86 -5.79
C ILE A 585 2.68 -27.97 -5.15
N HIS A 586 1.42 -28.22 -5.52
CA HIS A 586 0.26 -27.59 -4.92
C HIS A 586 -0.31 -28.45 -3.79
N ARG A 587 -0.54 -27.86 -2.62
CA ARG A 587 -1.27 -28.52 -1.53
C ARG A 587 -2.77 -28.38 -1.73
N ILE A 588 -3.48 -29.49 -1.76
CA ILE A 588 -4.96 -29.50 -1.81
C ILE A 588 -5.49 -29.66 -0.40
N TYR A 589 -6.48 -28.85 -0.08
CA TYR A 589 -7.24 -28.93 1.16
C TYR A 589 -8.52 -29.72 0.93
N TYR A 590 -8.64 -30.90 1.56
CA TYR A 590 -9.88 -31.67 1.54
C TYR A 590 -10.74 -31.30 2.75
N ALA A 591 -12.04 -31.15 2.54
CA ALA A 591 -13.04 -30.83 3.58
C ALA A 591 -13.14 -31.91 4.69
N SER A 592 -12.62 -33.12 4.45
CA SER A 592 -12.59 -34.23 5.41
C SER A 592 -11.48 -34.15 6.47
N THR A 593 -10.54 -33.19 6.33
CA THR A 593 -9.53 -32.97 7.38
C THR A 593 -10.22 -32.38 8.59
N VAL A 594 -9.97 -32.96 9.78
CA VAL A 594 -10.56 -32.58 11.07
C VAL A 594 -10.07 -31.18 11.50
N VAL A 595 -10.55 -30.16 10.80
CA VAL A 595 -10.29 -28.75 11.06
C VAL A 595 -11.57 -28.17 11.66
N SER A 596 -11.46 -27.15 12.51
CA SER A 596 -12.66 -26.49 13.05
C SER A 596 -13.54 -25.94 11.92
N ALA A 597 -14.85 -25.86 12.12
CA ALA A 597 -15.76 -25.33 11.10
C ALA A 597 -15.36 -23.94 10.61
N SER A 598 -14.85 -23.08 11.52
CA SER A 598 -14.36 -21.73 11.18
C SER A 598 -13.10 -21.75 10.33
N ASP A 599 -12.18 -22.71 10.54
CA ASP A 599 -10.97 -22.84 9.73
C ASP A 599 -11.29 -23.40 8.35
N ASN A 600 -12.30 -24.29 8.26
CA ASN A 600 -12.77 -24.83 6.98
C ASN A 600 -13.35 -23.71 6.09
N ILE A 601 -14.22 -22.85 6.64
CA ILE A 601 -14.76 -21.68 5.94
C ILE A 601 -13.61 -20.77 5.47
N THR A 602 -12.63 -20.52 6.34
CA THR A 602 -11.45 -19.68 5.99
C THR A 602 -10.68 -20.28 4.81
N LEU A 603 -10.45 -21.59 4.78
CA LEU A 603 -9.73 -22.26 3.71
C LEU A 603 -10.53 -22.30 2.39
N HIS A 604 -11.85 -22.42 2.44
CA HIS A 604 -12.70 -22.29 1.26
C HIS A 604 -12.64 -20.89 0.65
N LEU A 605 -12.81 -19.85 1.48
CA LEU A 605 -12.70 -18.45 1.04
C LEU A 605 -11.29 -18.11 0.52
N PHE A 606 -10.26 -18.67 1.16
CA PHE A 606 -8.89 -18.56 0.66
C PHE A 606 -8.74 -19.14 -0.75
N GLY A 607 -9.40 -20.27 -1.05
CA GLY A 607 -9.42 -20.85 -2.39
C GLY A 607 -9.97 -19.90 -3.44
N VAL A 608 -11.02 -19.13 -3.11
CA VAL A 608 -11.59 -18.10 -4.00
C VAL A 608 -10.66 -16.91 -4.14
N ILE A 609 -10.12 -16.41 -3.02
CA ILE A 609 -9.22 -15.23 -3.01
C ILE A 609 -7.90 -15.53 -3.77
N ARG A 610 -7.43 -16.77 -3.75
CA ARG A 610 -6.21 -17.16 -4.47
C ARG A 610 -6.26 -16.81 -5.97
N HIS A 611 -7.43 -16.84 -6.59
CA HIS A 611 -7.61 -16.49 -8.00
C HIS A 611 -7.40 -15.00 -8.31
N ILE A 612 -7.36 -14.14 -7.27
CA ILE A 612 -6.98 -12.72 -7.42
C ILE A 612 -5.46 -12.58 -7.60
N GLY A 613 -4.70 -13.53 -7.06
CA GLY A 613 -3.24 -13.58 -7.17
C GLY A 613 -2.74 -14.17 -8.48
N VAL A 614 -1.43 -14.27 -8.59
CA VAL A 614 -0.74 -14.95 -9.69
C VAL A 614 -0.38 -16.35 -9.22
N ASP A 615 -0.60 -17.36 -10.06
CA ASP A 615 -0.16 -18.74 -9.76
C ASP A 615 1.38 -18.82 -9.72
N ASP A 616 1.89 -19.75 -8.89
CA ASP A 616 3.33 -19.90 -8.65
C ASP A 616 4.11 -20.17 -9.97
N GLU A 617 3.51 -20.87 -10.93
CA GLU A 617 4.09 -21.15 -12.25
C GLU A 617 4.28 -19.87 -13.06
N GLN A 618 3.25 -19.02 -13.09
CA GLN A 618 3.29 -17.75 -13.82
C GLN A 618 4.21 -16.74 -13.14
N ALA A 619 4.26 -16.77 -11.80
CA ALA A 619 5.13 -15.88 -11.03
C ALA A 619 6.62 -16.16 -11.31
N LEU A 620 6.97 -17.41 -11.61
CA LEU A 620 8.33 -17.86 -11.89
C LEU A 620 8.66 -17.98 -13.38
N GLY A 621 7.74 -17.54 -14.26
CA GLY A 621 7.93 -17.59 -15.70
C GLY A 621 8.18 -19.00 -16.24
N LEU A 622 7.56 -20.01 -15.61
CA LEU A 622 7.66 -21.38 -16.06
C LEU A 622 6.82 -21.58 -17.33
N ASP A 623 7.46 -22.04 -18.38
CA ASP A 623 6.77 -22.46 -19.59
C ASP A 623 6.04 -23.80 -19.36
N THR A 624 4.81 -23.90 -19.83
CA THR A 624 3.90 -25.00 -19.51
C THR A 624 4.28 -26.34 -20.12
N SER A 625 5.16 -26.37 -21.12
CA SER A 625 5.50 -27.60 -21.88
C SER A 625 6.23 -28.66 -21.03
N ASN A 626 7.08 -28.25 -20.10
CA ASN A 626 7.91 -29.15 -19.28
C ASN A 626 7.59 -29.07 -17.78
N VAL A 627 6.43 -28.51 -17.42
CA VAL A 627 6.00 -28.31 -16.03
C VAL A 627 4.95 -29.37 -15.66
N THR A 628 5.21 -30.09 -14.59
CA THR A 628 4.23 -30.99 -13.99
C THR A 628 3.72 -30.38 -12.69
N VAL A 629 2.43 -30.03 -12.66
CA VAL A 629 1.78 -29.56 -11.44
C VAL A 629 1.31 -30.74 -10.63
N GLU A 630 1.94 -30.97 -9.50
CA GLU A 630 1.57 -32.04 -8.60
C GLU A 630 0.67 -31.55 -7.48
N ARG A 631 -0.38 -32.32 -7.25
CA ARG A 631 -1.31 -32.10 -6.15
C ARG A 631 -0.98 -33.04 -5.01
N VAL A 632 -0.57 -32.48 -3.85
CA VAL A 632 -0.25 -33.26 -2.65
C VAL A 632 -1.32 -32.97 -1.59
N PRO A 633 -1.93 -34.02 -0.98
CA PRO A 633 -2.93 -33.82 0.03
C PRO A 633 -2.33 -33.16 1.28
N PHE A 634 -3.09 -32.24 1.84
CA PHE A 634 -2.74 -31.63 3.11
C PHE A 634 -3.17 -32.55 4.24
N VAL A 635 -2.26 -33.34 4.76
CA VAL A 635 -2.53 -34.32 5.81
C VAL A 635 -2.36 -33.66 7.18
N VAL A 636 -3.47 -33.52 7.91
CA VAL A 636 -3.46 -33.18 9.34
C VAL A 636 -3.46 -34.48 10.13
N ASN A 637 -2.29 -34.89 10.65
CA ASN A 637 -2.19 -36.03 11.55
C ASN A 637 -2.86 -35.71 12.90
N LYS A 638 -4.17 -35.79 12.98
CA LYS A 638 -4.87 -35.94 14.24
C LYS A 638 -5.15 -37.42 14.46
N LYS A 639 -4.86 -37.92 15.66
CA LYS A 639 -5.28 -39.25 16.09
C LYS A 639 -6.81 -39.34 15.90
N TYR A 640 -7.23 -40.18 14.99
CA TYR A 640 -8.65 -40.46 14.82
C TYR A 640 -9.19 -41.07 16.11
N LYS A 641 -10.33 -40.55 16.60
CA LYS A 641 -11.02 -41.08 17.78
C LYS A 641 -11.69 -42.42 17.49
N GLN A 642 -11.87 -42.77 16.21
CA GLN A 642 -12.48 -44.03 15.78
C GLN A 642 -11.42 -44.91 15.11
N HIS A 643 -11.24 -46.12 15.65
CA HIS A 643 -10.48 -47.16 15.02
C HIS A 643 -11.39 -48.07 14.20
N ILE A 644 -11.01 -48.32 12.94
CA ILE A 644 -11.70 -49.36 12.16
C ILE A 644 -11.25 -50.69 12.73
N THR A 645 -12.24 -51.48 13.20
CA THR A 645 -11.97 -52.83 13.68
C THR A 645 -12.26 -53.85 12.58
N LYS A 646 -11.35 -54.83 12.44
CA LYS A 646 -11.55 -55.91 11.50
C LYS A 646 -12.74 -56.74 11.97
N ARG A 647 -13.78 -56.85 11.13
CA ARG A 647 -14.89 -57.81 11.39
C ARG A 647 -14.32 -59.23 11.18
N LYS A 648 -14.45 -60.07 12.23
CA LYS A 648 -14.08 -61.50 12.14
C LYS A 648 -15.05 -62.24 11.25
#